data_e74cb2f66c83ba5dc4ecd1db963f00dd
#
_entry.id   e74cb2f66c83ba5dc4ecd1db963f00dd
#
_cell.length_a   1.000
_cell.length_b   1.000
_cell.length_c   1.000
_cell.angle_alpha   90.00
_cell.angle_beta   90.00
_cell.angle_gamma   90.00
#
_symmetry.space_group_name_H-M   'P 1'
#
loop_
_entity.id
_entity.type
_entity.pdbx_description
1 polymer ?
#
loop_
_entity_poly.entity_id
_entity_poly.type
_entity_poly.pdbx_seq_one_letter_code
_entity_poly.pdbx_strand_id
1 'polypeptide(L)'
;VNHLTSLGTSLAAIAAVLTSVPAAAQDAPTGDTPPPAPTEAPVGGQRTQGQVYTPADFARYAPTNAYDMLIQVPGFSIRDNENLRGLGVATGNVLFNGERPSNKADDMYTQLSRIPAGNVERIEIVDGASLDIPGLSGQVANIVYRADSFSGQFSWKPQFRAHYTDPLFTRGDVSVRGRKGEIEYEAALSNDDSARSGAGGPTIITDGAGNIIERRRDVWNTHYDTPKLSGRITWDPAGDTVANFGGHYQRKYDRYYEDGVRTGPGLVDRFRTVRDNADSWNYEISGDYQFGFGPGKLKLIGLRRFSHEPYSSEVISTPADGSPAKGDRFAQVGDLGETIARGEYQWKMWGGDWQLSGEAAFNTLDNVASIGLLGPDGTFDNKPFAGGTGGVSEDRYEGLLSFGRKITDTFSFQLVAGAEHSTIVQAGPNGVSRSFARPKGSLTLSWKPSDDFDASLKIRRRVLQLSFYDFLGRAFLNDGNQNETNFDLRPQQDWSYEAEINKKLGAWGSTKIILIHRDVEDRVDIVPVDGGEAVGNIAKAKASAIDWTATINLDPAGIKGMKLEPRLLLQTSSLRDPFTNEKRQWSGFTDTIASIGVRHDIPGSDIAWGANAEYSHNQPNYRRNQTDRVWEGPVWASVFVEHKDVMGLTIRASINNIANARSRRDRTVYTGVRGQSPIDFVEDRNRLIGPIFSFSVRGTF
;
A
#
# COMPACT_ATOMS: atom_id res chain seq x y z
N VAL A 1 7.50 -8.88 10.80
CA VAL A 1 8.21 -9.83 9.95
C VAL A 1 8.26 -9.34 8.52
N ASN A 2 7.26 -8.61 8.05
CA ASN A 2 7.26 -8.03 6.70
C ASN A 2 8.11 -6.76 6.55
N HIS A 3 8.71 -6.23 7.61
CA HIS A 3 9.51 -5.01 7.55
C HIS A 3 10.94 -5.20 7.07
N LEU A 4 11.47 -6.42 7.10
CA LEU A 4 12.79 -6.72 6.50
C LEU A 4 12.74 -6.81 4.98
N THR A 5 11.58 -7.01 4.43
CA THR A 5 11.38 -6.98 2.98
C THR A 5 11.13 -5.58 2.45
N SER A 6 10.86 -4.57 3.29
CA SER A 6 10.47 -3.24 2.81
C SER A 6 11.60 -2.43 2.21
N LEU A 7 12.85 -2.71 2.53
CA LEU A 7 13.99 -2.00 1.93
C LEU A 7 14.54 -2.66 0.66
N GLY A 8 14.14 -3.87 0.40
CA GLY A 8 14.48 -4.55 -0.85
C GLY A 8 13.27 -4.98 -1.65
N THR A 9 12.09 -4.78 -1.10
CA THR A 9 10.84 -5.28 -1.66
C THR A 9 9.78 -4.19 -1.83
N SER A 10 10.17 -2.95 -1.78
CA SER A 10 9.30 -1.94 -2.40
C SER A 10 8.84 -2.36 -3.80
N LEU A 11 9.23 -3.52 -4.25
CA LEU A 11 9.26 -3.83 -5.66
C LEU A 11 8.90 -5.26 -6.03
N ALA A 12 8.86 -6.20 -5.10
CA ALA A 12 8.18 -7.48 -5.34
C ALA A 12 6.67 -7.38 -5.07
N ALA A 13 6.20 -6.25 -4.58
CA ALA A 13 4.79 -5.97 -4.27
C ALA A 13 3.90 -5.74 -5.50
N ILE A 14 4.39 -5.96 -6.70
CA ILE A 14 3.59 -5.87 -7.93
C ILE A 14 2.62 -7.05 -8.10
N ALA A 15 2.75 -8.07 -7.29
CA ALA A 15 1.83 -9.20 -7.35
C ALA A 15 0.57 -9.03 -6.54
N ALA A 16 0.48 -8.01 -5.74
CA ALA A 16 -0.56 -7.95 -4.73
C ALA A 16 -1.45 -6.71 -4.82
N VAL A 17 -1.88 -6.37 -6.01
CA VAL A 17 -2.96 -5.39 -6.18
C VAL A 17 -4.33 -5.95 -5.73
N LEU A 18 -4.34 -7.13 -5.15
CA LEU A 18 -5.41 -7.63 -4.30
C LEU A 18 -4.98 -7.73 -2.85
N THR A 19 -3.77 -7.31 -2.50
CA THR A 19 -3.35 -7.37 -1.12
C THR A 19 -3.97 -6.23 -0.36
N SER A 20 -4.78 -6.61 0.55
CA SER A 20 -4.99 -6.03 1.87
C SER A 20 -4.13 -4.79 2.13
N VAL A 21 -4.78 -3.68 2.22
CA VAL A 21 -4.41 -2.72 3.25
C VAL A 21 -4.18 -3.54 4.51
N PRO A 22 -3.02 -3.53 5.18
CA PRO A 22 -2.99 -4.03 6.53
C PRO A 22 -4.14 -3.33 7.23
N ALA A 23 -4.98 -4.09 7.92
CA ALA A 23 -5.93 -3.50 8.82
C ALA A 23 -5.13 -2.78 9.90
N ALA A 24 -4.69 -1.56 9.61
CA ALA A 24 -4.46 -0.60 10.65
C ALA A 24 -5.81 -0.54 11.34
N ALA A 25 -5.83 -0.84 12.60
CA ALA A 25 -7.02 -0.65 13.42
C ALA A 25 -7.50 0.78 13.15
N GLN A 26 -8.58 0.88 12.39
CA GLN A 26 -9.09 2.16 11.95
C GLN A 26 -9.91 2.72 13.08
N ASP A 27 -9.49 3.85 13.53
CA ASP A 27 -10.15 4.60 14.57
C ASP A 27 -11.33 5.35 13.96
N ALA A 28 -12.51 5.17 14.47
CA ALA A 28 -13.71 5.87 14.08
C ALA A 28 -14.34 6.63 15.24
N PRO A 29 -14.98 7.72 15.01
CA PRO A 29 -15.41 8.69 16.01
C PRO A 29 -16.93 8.85 16.20
N THR A 30 -17.31 9.72 17.09
CA THR A 30 -18.68 9.89 17.58
C THR A 30 -19.06 11.34 17.92
N GLY A 31 -20.15 11.72 18.03
CA GLY A 31 -21.49 11.94 18.33
C GLY A 31 -21.91 13.28 18.92
N ASP A 32 -22.97 13.70 18.77
CA ASP A 32 -24.25 14.25 19.15
C ASP A 32 -24.35 15.78 19.35
N THR A 33 -25.33 16.47 18.91
CA THR A 33 -26.78 16.60 19.07
C THR A 33 -27.37 17.68 18.11
N PRO A 34 -28.67 17.76 17.84
CA PRO A 34 -29.21 18.28 16.58
C PRO A 34 -29.51 19.77 16.56
N PRO A 35 -29.41 20.39 15.39
CA PRO A 35 -29.90 21.73 15.08
C PRO A 35 -31.16 21.75 14.20
N PRO A 36 -31.83 22.88 14.03
CA PRO A 36 -33.11 23.02 13.32
C PRO A 36 -32.95 23.06 11.80
N ALA A 37 -34.06 22.82 11.11
CA ALA A 37 -34.20 22.66 9.67
C ALA A 37 -33.74 23.85 8.81
N PRO A 38 -33.24 23.61 7.60
CA PRO A 38 -32.70 24.65 6.71
C PRO A 38 -33.71 25.19 5.71
N THR A 39 -33.48 26.44 5.35
CA THR A 39 -34.14 27.20 4.27
C THR A 39 -33.35 27.02 2.97
N GLU A 40 -34.08 26.84 1.87
CA GLU A 40 -33.55 26.70 0.51
C GLU A 40 -32.88 27.95 -0.05
N ALA A 41 -31.87 27.79 -0.89
CA ALA A 41 -31.47 28.73 -1.94
C ALA A 41 -30.54 28.10 -3.02
N PRO A 42 -30.31 28.72 -4.19
CA PRO A 42 -30.60 28.03 -5.45
C PRO A 42 -29.40 27.83 -6.43
N VAL A 43 -29.58 26.86 -7.35
CA VAL A 43 -29.27 26.83 -8.80
C VAL A 43 -27.84 26.86 -9.32
N GLY A 44 -27.52 25.82 -10.08
CA GLY A 44 -26.67 25.90 -11.28
C GLY A 44 -25.63 24.80 -11.42
N GLY A 45 -26.02 23.66 -11.98
CA GLY A 45 -25.12 22.60 -12.37
C GLY A 45 -25.89 21.30 -12.52
N GLN A 46 -25.80 20.64 -13.65
CA GLN A 46 -26.51 19.39 -13.95
C GLN A 46 -26.28 18.37 -12.80
N ARG A 47 -27.37 18.02 -12.11
CA ARG A 47 -27.37 16.99 -11.07
C ARG A 47 -27.03 15.64 -11.70
N THR A 48 -25.82 15.17 -11.51
CA THR A 48 -25.49 13.74 -11.57
C THR A 48 -26.33 13.06 -10.49
N GLN A 49 -27.08 12.00 -10.82
CA GLN A 49 -27.85 11.21 -9.85
C GLN A 49 -26.89 10.38 -8.99
N GLY A 50 -26.19 11.04 -8.05
CA GLY A 50 -25.32 10.46 -7.05
C GLY A 50 -25.98 10.52 -5.69
N GLN A 51 -25.55 9.67 -4.76
CA GLN A 51 -25.93 9.78 -3.36
C GLN A 51 -25.08 10.89 -2.73
N VAL A 52 -25.72 11.86 -2.09
CA VAL A 52 -25.06 12.99 -1.43
C VAL A 52 -25.21 12.82 0.07
N TYR A 53 -24.09 12.91 0.77
CA TYR A 53 -24.00 12.95 2.23
C TYR A 53 -23.52 14.33 2.66
N THR A 54 -24.15 14.87 3.68
CA THR A 54 -23.78 16.13 4.31
C THR A 54 -23.08 15.88 5.66
N PRO A 55 -22.38 16.85 6.24
CA PRO A 55 -21.81 16.68 7.58
C PRO A 55 -22.83 16.23 8.64
N ALA A 56 -24.09 16.61 8.51
CA ALA A 56 -25.17 16.19 9.42
C ALA A 56 -25.38 14.67 9.44
N ASP A 57 -25.18 13.99 8.31
CA ASP A 57 -25.31 12.51 8.22
C ASP A 57 -24.26 11.78 9.06
N PHE A 58 -23.15 12.46 9.35
CA PHE A 58 -22.02 11.92 10.12
C PHE A 58 -21.94 12.45 11.54
N ALA A 59 -22.84 13.37 11.95
CA ALA A 59 -22.77 14.05 13.25
C ALA A 59 -22.67 13.06 14.41
N ARG A 60 -23.41 11.95 14.36
CA ARG A 60 -23.34 10.90 15.39
C ARG A 60 -21.97 10.25 15.56
N TYR A 61 -21.08 10.38 14.58
CA TYR A 61 -19.74 9.82 14.61
C TYR A 61 -18.67 10.87 15.02
N ALA A 62 -19.01 12.16 15.20
CA ALA A 62 -18.13 13.32 15.44
C ALA A 62 -16.85 13.28 14.61
N PRO A 63 -16.94 13.27 13.30
CA PRO A 63 -15.75 13.20 12.46
C PRO A 63 -14.85 14.41 12.69
N THR A 64 -13.55 14.18 12.79
CA THR A 64 -12.56 15.26 12.88
C THR A 64 -12.08 15.70 11.49
N ASN A 65 -12.23 14.85 10.49
CA ASN A 65 -11.74 15.06 9.12
C ASN A 65 -12.60 14.33 8.08
N ALA A 66 -12.30 14.55 6.79
CA ALA A 66 -13.01 13.94 5.68
C ALA A 66 -12.83 12.40 5.62
N TYR A 67 -11.69 11.87 6.07
CA TYR A 67 -11.48 10.42 6.17
C TYR A 67 -12.47 9.79 7.14
N ASP A 68 -12.61 10.37 8.33
CA ASP A 68 -13.56 9.91 9.34
C ASP A 68 -15.01 9.90 8.83
N MET A 69 -15.38 10.83 7.95
CA MET A 69 -16.69 10.85 7.31
C MET A 69 -16.80 9.75 6.25
N LEU A 70 -15.80 9.65 5.36
CA LEU A 70 -15.89 8.78 4.19
C LEU A 70 -15.96 7.30 4.55
N ILE A 71 -15.26 6.87 5.60
CA ILE A 71 -15.32 5.48 6.09
C ILE A 71 -16.69 5.11 6.70
N GLN A 72 -17.55 6.09 6.99
CA GLN A 72 -18.91 5.84 7.48
C GLN A 72 -19.93 5.73 6.34
N VAL A 73 -19.56 6.02 5.10
CA VAL A 73 -20.44 5.90 3.94
C VAL A 73 -20.76 4.43 3.68
N PRO A 74 -22.02 4.00 3.81
CA PRO A 74 -22.38 2.58 3.73
C PRO A 74 -22.04 1.99 2.34
N GLY A 75 -21.28 0.88 2.35
CA GLY A 75 -20.89 0.16 1.14
C GLY A 75 -19.77 0.80 0.33
N PHE A 76 -19.30 1.98 0.72
CA PHE A 76 -18.13 2.58 0.11
C PHE A 76 -16.85 2.03 0.75
N SER A 77 -15.84 1.78 -0.04
CA SER A 77 -14.49 1.46 0.42
C SER A 77 -13.47 2.26 -0.38
N ILE A 78 -12.56 2.91 0.33
CA ILE A 78 -11.50 3.70 -0.30
C ILE A 78 -10.55 2.75 -1.03
N ARG A 79 -10.27 3.05 -2.29
CA ARG A 79 -9.19 2.44 -3.08
C ARG A 79 -8.14 3.51 -3.35
N ASP A 80 -6.90 3.24 -2.94
CA ASP A 80 -5.80 4.13 -3.22
C ASP A 80 -5.32 3.98 -4.68
N ASN A 81 -4.53 4.94 -5.14
CA ASN A 81 -3.90 4.86 -6.45
C ASN A 81 -2.84 3.74 -6.46
N GLU A 82 -2.76 3.00 -7.56
CA GLU A 82 -1.67 2.04 -7.75
C GLU A 82 -0.34 2.79 -7.79
N ASN A 83 0.64 2.35 -6.99
CA ASN A 83 1.99 2.90 -6.98
C ASN A 83 2.77 2.48 -8.24
N LEU A 84 2.38 3.02 -9.39
CA LEU A 84 3.06 2.81 -10.65
C LEU A 84 4.07 3.93 -10.90
N ARG A 85 5.12 3.63 -11.66
CA ARG A 85 5.97 4.68 -12.23
C ARG A 85 5.18 5.42 -13.31
N GLY A 86 5.27 6.76 -13.32
CA GLY A 86 4.37 7.60 -14.12
C GLY A 86 3.07 7.92 -13.37
N LEU A 87 2.26 8.81 -13.92
CA LEU A 87 0.98 9.21 -13.35
C LEU A 87 -0.16 8.32 -13.84
N GLY A 88 0.01 7.64 -14.98
CA GLY A 88 -0.90 6.63 -15.51
C GLY A 88 -2.38 7.04 -15.58
N VAL A 89 -3.25 6.04 -15.69
CA VAL A 89 -4.71 6.18 -15.57
C VAL A 89 -5.09 6.15 -14.09
N ALA A 90 -6.12 6.92 -13.69
CA ALA A 90 -6.62 6.92 -12.32
C ALA A 90 -7.04 5.50 -11.87
N THR A 91 -6.59 5.10 -10.70
CA THR A 91 -6.90 3.79 -10.10
C THR A 91 -7.59 3.92 -8.75
N GLY A 92 -7.36 5.03 -8.03
CA GLY A 92 -8.08 5.38 -6.81
C GLY A 92 -9.52 5.81 -7.11
N ASN A 93 -10.37 5.79 -6.08
CA ASN A 93 -11.79 6.10 -6.21
C ASN A 93 -12.24 7.30 -5.36
N VAL A 94 -11.34 8.23 -5.08
CA VAL A 94 -11.66 9.47 -4.37
C VAL A 94 -11.20 10.68 -5.17
N LEU A 95 -12.06 11.68 -5.25
CA LEU A 95 -11.81 12.97 -5.87
C LEU A 95 -11.93 14.08 -4.83
N PHE A 96 -11.24 15.18 -5.07
CA PHE A 96 -11.28 16.39 -4.27
C PHE A 96 -11.78 17.55 -5.13
N ASN A 97 -12.96 18.10 -4.80
CA ASN A 97 -13.64 19.14 -5.60
C ASN A 97 -13.77 18.77 -7.09
N GLY A 98 -14.02 17.47 -7.38
CA GLY A 98 -14.14 16.95 -8.75
C GLY A 98 -12.82 16.61 -9.44
N GLU A 99 -11.68 16.87 -8.81
CA GLU A 99 -10.35 16.68 -9.38
C GLU A 99 -9.62 15.47 -8.78
N ARG A 100 -8.79 14.83 -9.59
CA ARG A 100 -7.86 13.78 -9.16
C ARG A 100 -6.58 14.42 -8.60
N PRO A 101 -6.04 13.94 -7.44
CA PRO A 101 -4.72 14.38 -7.00
C PRO A 101 -3.62 14.14 -8.05
N SER A 102 -2.77 15.14 -8.27
CA SER A 102 -1.68 15.11 -9.25
C SER A 102 -0.33 14.75 -8.65
N ASN A 103 -0.25 14.50 -7.33
CA ASN A 103 0.96 14.13 -6.60
C ASN A 103 0.99 12.62 -6.32
N LYS A 104 2.18 12.10 -6.03
CA LYS A 104 2.42 10.74 -5.52
C LYS A 104 2.88 10.74 -4.06
N ALA A 105 3.02 11.93 -3.47
CA ALA A 105 3.67 12.15 -2.19
C ALA A 105 2.87 11.65 -0.99
N ASP A 106 1.55 11.80 -1.06
CA ASP A 106 0.63 11.42 0.00
C ASP A 106 -0.38 10.41 -0.55
N ASP A 107 -0.60 9.36 0.21
CA ASP A 107 -1.68 8.41 -0.07
C ASP A 107 -3.05 9.07 0.15
N MET A 108 -4.09 8.40 -0.29
CA MET A 108 -5.46 8.91 -0.22
C MET A 108 -5.93 9.11 1.23
N TYR A 109 -5.51 8.24 2.15
CA TYR A 109 -5.85 8.32 3.56
C TYR A 109 -5.25 9.57 4.21
N THR A 110 -3.98 9.85 3.95
CA THR A 110 -3.27 11.04 4.41
C THR A 110 -3.93 12.32 3.89
N GLN A 111 -4.29 12.37 2.60
CA GLN A 111 -4.94 13.53 2.01
C GLN A 111 -6.32 13.79 2.63
N LEU A 112 -7.15 12.76 2.79
CA LEU A 112 -8.47 12.85 3.43
C LEU A 112 -8.38 13.27 4.90
N SER A 113 -7.41 12.72 5.63
CA SER A 113 -7.24 13.02 7.06
C SER A 113 -6.78 14.46 7.32
N ARG A 114 -6.25 15.16 6.32
CA ARG A 114 -5.86 16.57 6.42
C ARG A 114 -6.96 17.58 6.05
N ILE A 115 -8.14 17.11 5.64
CA ILE A 115 -9.30 17.98 5.40
C ILE A 115 -10.15 17.96 6.67
N PRO A 116 -10.20 19.05 7.48
CA PRO A 116 -11.04 19.12 8.67
C PRO A 116 -12.50 18.86 8.32
N ALA A 117 -13.22 18.17 9.19
CA ALA A 117 -14.64 17.84 8.98
C ALA A 117 -15.51 19.10 8.77
N GLY A 118 -15.20 20.20 9.49
CA GLY A 118 -15.90 21.49 9.34
C GLY A 118 -15.73 22.14 7.96
N ASN A 119 -14.68 21.77 7.22
CA ASN A 119 -14.44 22.29 5.86
C ASN A 119 -15.16 21.46 4.79
N VAL A 120 -15.66 20.25 5.11
CA VAL A 120 -16.40 19.42 4.16
C VAL A 120 -17.81 19.96 3.98
N GLU A 121 -18.19 20.32 2.77
CA GLU A 121 -19.56 20.73 2.43
C GLU A 121 -20.47 19.53 2.22
N ARG A 122 -19.97 18.53 1.48
CA ARG A 122 -20.67 17.27 1.18
C ARG A 122 -19.73 16.21 0.62
N ILE A 123 -20.18 14.97 0.66
CA ILE A 123 -19.56 13.82 0.00
C ILE A 123 -20.55 13.28 -1.03
N GLU A 124 -20.14 13.23 -2.28
CA GLU A 124 -20.95 12.74 -3.40
C GLU A 124 -20.45 11.36 -3.81
N ILE A 125 -21.31 10.33 -3.75
CA ILE A 125 -20.98 8.99 -4.28
C ILE A 125 -21.59 8.90 -5.69
N VAL A 126 -20.70 8.83 -6.68
CA VAL A 126 -21.04 8.86 -8.10
C VAL A 126 -20.50 7.63 -8.82
N ASP A 127 -21.04 7.34 -10.00
CA ASP A 127 -20.50 6.29 -10.86
C ASP A 127 -19.25 6.80 -11.60
N GLY A 128 -18.12 6.11 -11.42
CA GLY A 128 -16.85 6.46 -12.04
C GLY A 128 -16.87 6.49 -13.56
N ALA A 129 -17.65 5.61 -14.20
CA ALA A 129 -17.78 5.58 -15.66
C ALA A 129 -18.60 6.76 -16.21
N SER A 130 -19.33 7.48 -15.37
CA SER A 130 -20.09 8.68 -15.74
C SER A 130 -19.27 9.97 -15.63
N LEU A 131 -18.04 9.89 -15.14
CA LEU A 131 -17.15 11.03 -14.99
C LEU A 131 -16.24 11.19 -16.21
N ASP A 132 -15.79 12.42 -16.44
CA ASP A 132 -14.84 12.77 -17.50
C ASP A 132 -13.37 12.43 -17.16
N ILE A 133 -13.17 11.60 -16.13
CA ILE A 133 -11.85 11.15 -15.66
C ILE A 133 -11.57 9.72 -16.13
N PRO A 134 -10.58 9.49 -17.00
CA PRO A 134 -10.28 8.17 -17.53
C PRO A 134 -9.84 7.15 -16.47
N GLY A 135 -10.40 5.94 -16.58
CA GLY A 135 -10.01 4.79 -15.77
C GLY A 135 -10.77 4.62 -14.47
N LEU A 136 -11.60 5.57 -14.06
CA LEU A 136 -12.49 5.41 -12.92
C LEU A 136 -13.59 4.38 -13.23
N SER A 137 -13.96 3.60 -12.22
CA SER A 137 -15.00 2.57 -12.32
C SER A 137 -15.62 2.29 -10.95
N GLY A 138 -16.85 1.77 -10.96
CA GLY A 138 -17.59 1.53 -9.73
C GLY A 138 -17.89 2.83 -8.97
N GLN A 139 -18.05 2.71 -7.67
CA GLN A 139 -18.33 3.86 -6.82
C GLN A 139 -17.12 4.75 -6.63
N VAL A 140 -17.27 6.04 -6.87
CA VAL A 140 -16.28 7.09 -6.66
C VAL A 140 -16.84 8.11 -5.67
N ALA A 141 -16.06 8.48 -4.67
CA ALA A 141 -16.41 9.54 -3.74
C ALA A 141 -15.78 10.87 -4.20
N ASN A 142 -16.59 11.90 -4.36
CA ASN A 142 -16.12 13.26 -4.54
C ASN A 142 -16.30 14.02 -3.23
N ILE A 143 -15.19 14.41 -2.61
CA ILE A 143 -15.17 15.22 -1.39
C ILE A 143 -15.23 16.67 -1.82
N VAL A 144 -16.38 17.29 -1.65
CA VAL A 144 -16.56 18.72 -1.89
C VAL A 144 -16.30 19.45 -0.57
N TYR A 145 -15.26 20.26 -0.58
CA TYR A 145 -14.83 20.99 0.60
C TYR A 145 -14.34 22.39 0.24
N ARG A 146 -14.32 23.26 1.22
CA ARG A 146 -13.77 24.61 1.12
C ARG A 146 -12.92 24.92 2.35
N ALA A 147 -11.71 25.42 2.13
CA ALA A 147 -10.87 25.83 3.23
C ALA A 147 -11.41 27.13 3.87
N ASP A 148 -11.44 27.15 5.20
CA ASP A 148 -11.64 28.35 5.98
C ASP A 148 -10.44 29.32 5.86
N SER A 149 -10.53 30.49 6.47
CA SER A 149 -9.41 31.42 6.52
C SER A 149 -8.16 30.80 7.17
N PHE A 150 -8.38 30.00 8.20
CA PHE A 150 -7.37 29.19 8.87
C PHE A 150 -8.03 28.05 9.66
N SER A 151 -7.46 26.86 9.58
CA SER A 151 -7.83 25.71 10.42
C SER A 151 -6.61 24.83 10.62
N GLY A 152 -6.56 24.13 11.73
CA GLY A 152 -5.51 23.16 12.01
C GLY A 152 -6.07 21.89 12.65
N GLN A 153 -5.29 20.83 12.57
CA GLN A 153 -5.60 19.58 13.24
C GLN A 153 -4.31 18.87 13.66
N PHE A 154 -4.43 18.04 14.66
CA PHE A 154 -3.34 17.19 15.09
C PHE A 154 -3.84 15.81 15.50
N SER A 155 -2.94 14.84 15.43
CA SER A 155 -3.08 13.53 16.04
C SER A 155 -1.80 13.13 16.76
N TRP A 156 -1.92 12.51 17.93
CA TRP A 156 -0.83 11.90 18.65
C TRP A 156 -1.20 10.46 19.00
N LYS A 157 -0.36 9.49 18.59
CA LYS A 157 -0.68 8.06 18.58
C LYS A 157 0.39 7.22 19.29
N PRO A 158 0.62 7.41 20.62
CA PRO A 158 1.60 6.64 21.35
C PRO A 158 1.24 5.15 21.38
N GLN A 159 2.27 4.30 21.34
CA GLN A 159 2.11 2.85 21.36
C GLN A 159 3.07 2.23 22.37
N PHE A 160 2.58 1.25 23.11
CA PHE A 160 3.33 0.46 24.06
C PHE A 160 3.19 -1.02 23.72
N ARG A 161 4.32 -1.75 23.79
CA ARG A 161 4.30 -3.20 23.65
C ARG A 161 4.75 -3.86 24.95
N ALA A 162 4.12 -4.95 25.32
CA ALA A 162 4.47 -5.65 26.54
C ALA A 162 5.85 -6.31 26.47
N HIS A 163 6.35 -6.58 25.24
CA HIS A 163 7.57 -7.35 25.03
C HIS A 163 8.37 -6.82 23.84
N TYR A 164 9.68 -6.99 23.93
CA TYR A 164 10.69 -7.01 22.86
C TYR A 164 10.98 -5.69 22.14
N THR A 165 10.32 -4.61 22.44
CA THR A 165 10.62 -3.31 21.82
C THR A 165 10.25 -2.14 22.73
N ASP A 166 10.86 -0.99 22.49
CA ASP A 166 10.63 0.23 23.24
C ASP A 166 9.27 0.87 22.91
N PRO A 167 8.72 1.71 23.80
CA PRO A 167 7.54 2.51 23.50
C PRO A 167 7.77 3.46 22.33
N LEU A 168 6.71 3.71 21.56
CA LEU A 168 6.67 4.71 20.50
C LEU A 168 5.86 5.91 20.95
N PHE A 169 6.51 7.05 21.21
CA PHE A 169 5.85 8.31 21.61
C PHE A 169 5.81 9.35 20.51
N THR A 170 6.62 9.19 19.47
CA THR A 170 6.83 10.21 18.43
C THR A 170 5.84 10.09 17.28
N ARG A 171 4.94 9.08 17.29
CA ARG A 171 3.97 8.86 16.24
C ARG A 171 2.84 9.88 16.30
N GLY A 172 2.57 10.53 15.17
CA GLY A 172 1.50 11.52 15.04
C GLY A 172 1.74 12.48 13.89
N ASP A 173 0.83 13.43 13.75
CA ASP A 173 0.88 14.47 12.74
C ASP A 173 0.27 15.78 13.26
N VAL A 174 0.67 16.88 12.65
CA VAL A 174 0.04 18.17 12.77
C VAL A 174 -0.03 18.81 11.39
N SER A 175 -1.18 19.35 11.04
CA SER A 175 -1.36 20.08 9.79
C SER A 175 -2.13 21.38 10.00
N VAL A 176 -1.82 22.36 9.17
CA VAL A 176 -2.52 23.63 9.08
C VAL A 176 -2.93 23.87 7.64
N ARG A 177 -4.10 24.42 7.44
CA ARG A 177 -4.66 24.78 6.15
C ARG A 177 -5.33 26.14 6.27
N GLY A 178 -5.30 26.90 5.20
CA GLY A 178 -6.01 28.16 5.16
C GLY A 178 -6.20 28.69 3.76
N ARG A 179 -7.07 29.72 3.64
CA ARG A 179 -7.33 30.39 2.37
C ARG A 179 -7.24 31.90 2.55
N LYS A 180 -6.55 32.54 1.60
CA LYS A 180 -6.49 34.01 1.52
C LYS A 180 -6.72 34.44 0.07
N GLY A 181 -7.93 34.96 -0.20
CA GLY A 181 -8.36 35.30 -1.55
C GLY A 181 -8.47 34.03 -2.42
N GLU A 182 -7.72 34.02 -3.51
CA GLU A 182 -7.66 32.91 -4.48
C GLU A 182 -6.60 31.85 -4.13
N ILE A 183 -5.86 32.04 -3.06
CA ILE A 183 -4.78 31.15 -2.65
C ILE A 183 -5.22 30.31 -1.46
N GLU A 184 -5.21 28.99 -1.63
CA GLU A 184 -5.29 28.00 -0.55
C GLU A 184 -3.88 27.46 -0.27
N TYR A 185 -3.57 27.26 1.01
CA TYR A 185 -2.30 26.69 1.43
C TYR A 185 -2.50 25.59 2.48
N GLU A 186 -1.60 24.64 2.48
CA GLU A 186 -1.51 23.55 3.45
C GLU A 186 -0.05 23.32 3.83
N ALA A 187 0.22 23.08 5.11
CA ALA A 187 1.51 22.60 5.59
C ALA A 187 1.29 21.53 6.65
N ALA A 188 2.14 20.48 6.64
CA ALA A 188 2.04 19.40 7.60
C ALA A 188 3.42 18.90 8.03
N LEU A 189 3.53 18.56 9.31
CA LEU A 189 4.61 17.79 9.89
C LEU A 189 4.04 16.47 10.39
N SER A 190 4.56 15.34 9.90
CA SER A 190 4.08 14.00 10.19
C SER A 190 5.21 13.07 10.56
N ASN A 191 4.95 12.17 11.50
CA ASN A 191 5.75 10.98 11.81
C ASN A 191 4.80 9.76 11.95
N ASP A 192 3.67 9.78 11.24
CA ASP A 192 2.55 8.87 11.44
C ASP A 192 2.82 7.44 10.94
N ASP A 193 3.72 7.28 9.96
CA ASP A 193 4.16 5.96 9.48
C ASP A 193 5.18 5.26 10.39
N SER A 194 5.57 5.91 11.49
CA SER A 194 6.55 5.34 12.43
C SER A 194 5.98 4.13 13.16
N ALA A 195 6.84 3.14 13.39
CA ALA A 195 6.46 1.87 13.99
C ALA A 195 7.53 1.31 14.90
N ARG A 196 7.11 0.54 15.90
CA ARG A 196 7.94 -0.35 16.70
C ARG A 196 7.38 -1.75 16.59
N SER A 197 8.25 -2.72 16.33
CA SER A 197 7.86 -4.13 16.23
C SER A 197 8.88 -5.00 16.92
N GLY A 198 8.44 -6.15 17.40
CA GLY A 198 9.34 -7.11 18.02
C GLY A 198 8.63 -8.43 18.33
N ALA A 199 9.41 -9.51 18.32
CA ALA A 199 8.96 -10.81 18.77
C ALA A 199 10.13 -11.67 19.25
N GLY A 200 9.87 -12.59 20.17
CA GLY A 200 10.89 -13.48 20.69
C GLY A 200 10.36 -14.87 20.99
N GLY A 201 11.25 -15.86 20.90
CA GLY A 201 10.87 -17.23 21.21
C GLY A 201 11.66 -18.28 20.45
N PRO A 202 11.23 -19.54 20.52
CA PRO A 202 11.93 -20.67 19.95
C PRO A 202 11.79 -20.74 18.42
N THR A 203 12.84 -21.27 17.81
CA THR A 203 12.85 -21.82 16.45
C THR A 203 13.50 -23.19 16.54
N ILE A 204 12.84 -24.20 15.98
CA ILE A 204 13.32 -25.57 15.93
C ILE A 204 13.76 -25.88 14.50
N ILE A 205 14.97 -26.41 14.38
CA ILE A 205 15.51 -26.89 13.10
C ILE A 205 15.61 -28.41 13.18
N THR A 206 15.01 -29.09 12.21
CA THR A 206 15.08 -30.55 12.08
C THR A 206 15.74 -30.95 10.75
N ASP A 207 16.36 -32.12 10.72
CA ASP A 207 16.77 -32.76 9.46
C ASP A 207 15.57 -33.29 8.65
N GLY A 208 15.82 -33.85 7.49
CA GLY A 208 14.77 -34.44 6.64
C GLY A 208 14.09 -35.70 7.24
N ALA A 209 14.64 -36.27 8.31
CA ALA A 209 14.07 -37.38 9.07
C ALA A 209 13.26 -36.94 10.28
N GLY A 210 13.25 -35.63 10.58
CA GLY A 210 12.55 -35.03 11.70
C GLY A 210 13.36 -34.98 13.01
N ASN A 211 14.64 -35.34 12.99
CA ASN A 211 15.50 -35.20 14.17
C ASN A 211 15.89 -33.74 14.37
N ILE A 212 15.88 -33.29 15.61
CA ILE A 212 16.28 -31.91 15.93
C ILE A 212 17.81 -31.81 15.79
N ILE A 213 18.25 -30.92 14.91
CA ILE A 213 19.67 -30.64 14.66
C ILE A 213 20.11 -29.32 15.27
N GLU A 214 19.18 -28.34 15.44
CA GLU A 214 19.48 -27.05 16.10
C GLU A 214 18.22 -26.52 16.79
N ARG A 215 18.44 -25.87 17.94
CA ARG A 215 17.44 -25.05 18.63
C ARG A 215 17.95 -23.62 18.68
N ARG A 216 17.07 -22.68 18.33
CA ARG A 216 17.33 -21.25 18.38
C ARG A 216 16.39 -20.59 19.36
N ARG A 217 16.89 -19.61 20.08
CA ARG A 217 16.07 -18.74 20.91
C ARG A 217 16.46 -17.31 20.57
N ASP A 218 15.71 -16.73 19.69
CA ASP A 218 15.98 -15.40 19.11
C ASP A 218 14.95 -14.39 19.61
N VAL A 219 15.42 -13.17 19.79
CA VAL A 219 14.59 -11.97 20.02
C VAL A 219 14.95 -10.95 18.95
N TRP A 220 13.97 -10.41 18.29
CA TRP A 220 14.16 -9.32 17.33
C TRP A 220 13.27 -8.12 17.66
N ASN A 221 13.71 -6.95 17.25
CA ASN A 221 12.92 -5.73 17.23
C ASN A 221 13.27 -4.84 16.05
N THR A 222 12.34 -3.93 15.72
CA THR A 222 12.56 -2.88 14.73
C THR A 222 12.21 -1.52 15.31
N HIS A 223 13.00 -0.52 14.92
CA HIS A 223 12.73 0.88 15.16
C HIS A 223 12.63 1.55 13.79
N TYR A 224 11.44 2.03 13.44
CA TYR A 224 11.16 2.70 12.20
C TYR A 224 10.57 4.08 12.49
N ASP A 225 11.26 5.13 12.07
CA ASP A 225 10.83 6.53 12.22
C ASP A 225 10.88 7.24 10.88
N THR A 226 9.83 8.02 10.56
CA THR A 226 9.62 8.59 9.23
C THR A 226 9.20 10.05 9.26
N PRO A 227 9.96 10.95 9.92
CA PRO A 227 9.60 12.36 9.93
C PRO A 227 9.52 12.93 8.52
N LYS A 228 8.38 13.58 8.23
CA LYS A 228 8.02 14.13 6.92
C LYS A 228 7.49 15.54 7.09
N LEU A 229 8.05 16.49 6.33
CA LEU A 229 7.51 17.83 6.15
C LEU A 229 6.90 17.90 4.76
N SER A 230 5.68 18.39 4.64
CA SER A 230 4.99 18.58 3.36
C SER A 230 4.26 19.91 3.30
N GLY A 231 4.05 20.41 2.07
CA GLY A 231 3.29 21.63 1.83
C GLY A 231 2.65 21.64 0.45
N ARG A 232 1.53 22.34 0.33
CA ARG A 232 0.81 22.58 -0.91
C ARG A 232 0.29 24.00 -0.97
N ILE A 233 0.30 24.56 -2.16
CA ILE A 233 -0.33 25.82 -2.50
C ILE A 233 -1.22 25.58 -3.71
N THR A 234 -2.48 26.02 -3.64
CA THR A 234 -3.44 26.01 -4.75
C THR A 234 -3.82 27.45 -5.05
N TRP A 235 -3.65 27.86 -6.29
CA TRP A 235 -4.18 29.11 -6.81
C TRP A 235 -5.40 28.80 -7.66
N ASP A 236 -6.56 29.28 -7.23
CA ASP A 236 -7.87 29.00 -7.79
C ASP A 236 -8.60 30.34 -8.04
N PRO A 237 -8.23 31.07 -9.11
CA PRO A 237 -8.97 32.24 -9.56
C PRO A 237 -10.31 31.77 -10.20
N ALA A 238 -11.26 32.69 -10.30
CA ALA A 238 -12.54 32.38 -10.91
C ALA A 238 -12.38 31.85 -12.37
N GLY A 239 -13.17 30.83 -12.76
CA GLY A 239 -13.19 30.27 -14.09
C GLY A 239 -12.59 28.86 -14.20
N ASP A 240 -11.95 28.57 -15.33
CA ASP A 240 -11.39 27.23 -15.63
C ASP A 240 -9.90 27.12 -15.31
N THR A 241 -9.34 28.09 -14.57
CA THR A 241 -7.91 28.14 -14.27
C THR A 241 -7.68 27.67 -12.85
N VAL A 242 -6.81 26.66 -12.67
CA VAL A 242 -6.33 26.19 -11.37
C VAL A 242 -4.84 25.86 -11.49
N ALA A 243 -4.07 26.26 -10.49
CA ALA A 243 -2.67 25.86 -10.38
C ALA A 243 -2.42 25.26 -9.00
N ASN A 244 -1.79 24.08 -8.99
CA ASN A 244 -1.34 23.43 -7.78
C ASN A 244 0.18 23.33 -7.78
N PHE A 245 0.79 23.59 -6.65
CA PHE A 245 2.21 23.35 -6.41
C PHE A 245 2.39 22.75 -5.02
N GLY A 246 3.16 21.69 -4.91
CA GLY A 246 3.40 21.04 -3.63
C GLY A 246 4.65 20.20 -3.62
N GLY A 247 5.01 19.75 -2.44
CA GLY A 247 6.12 18.85 -2.27
C GLY A 247 6.29 18.40 -0.83
N HIS A 248 7.22 17.46 -0.66
CA HIS A 248 7.61 16.99 0.66
C HIS A 248 9.11 16.70 0.73
N TYR A 249 9.61 16.66 1.94
CA TYR A 249 10.89 16.07 2.32
C TYR A 249 10.67 15.10 3.47
N GLN A 250 11.23 13.89 3.35
CA GLN A 250 11.09 12.83 4.34
C GLN A 250 12.46 12.22 4.67
N ARG A 251 12.69 11.96 5.95
CA ARG A 251 13.75 11.08 6.43
C ARG A 251 13.12 9.76 6.86
N LYS A 252 13.86 8.66 6.71
CA LYS A 252 13.46 7.34 7.19
C LYS A 252 14.64 6.74 7.94
N TYR A 253 14.41 6.38 9.17
CA TYR A 253 15.36 5.70 10.03
C TYR A 253 14.82 4.31 10.30
N ASP A 254 15.43 3.28 9.70
CA ASP A 254 15.00 1.90 9.86
C ASP A 254 16.14 1.09 10.46
N ARG A 255 15.88 0.46 11.59
CA ARG A 255 16.80 -0.37 12.36
C ARG A 255 16.15 -1.70 12.63
N TYR A 256 16.86 -2.77 12.34
CA TYR A 256 16.51 -4.12 12.75
C TYR A 256 17.61 -4.72 13.62
N TYR A 257 17.20 -5.30 14.71
CA TYR A 257 18.06 -5.99 15.67
C TYR A 257 17.51 -7.38 15.90
N GLU A 258 18.35 -8.42 15.74
CA GLU A 258 18.03 -9.77 16.20
C GLU A 258 19.22 -10.32 16.98
N ASP A 259 18.96 -10.81 18.17
CA ASP A 259 19.92 -11.47 19.04
C ASP A 259 19.40 -12.86 19.40
N GLY A 260 20.27 -13.88 19.33
CA GLY A 260 19.83 -15.23 19.59
C GLY A 260 20.92 -16.19 19.97
N VAL A 261 20.52 -17.17 20.79
CA VAL A 261 21.37 -18.32 21.16
C VAL A 261 20.97 -19.51 20.30
N ARG A 262 21.97 -20.24 19.82
CA ARG A 262 21.82 -21.43 19.00
C ARG A 262 22.57 -22.58 19.62
N THR A 263 21.87 -23.70 19.83
CA THR A 263 22.38 -24.91 20.44
C THR A 263 21.97 -26.14 19.63
N GLY A 264 22.71 -27.23 19.68
CA GLY A 264 22.31 -28.45 18.97
C GLY A 264 23.22 -29.65 19.28
N PRO A 265 22.74 -30.86 19.03
CA PRO A 265 23.54 -32.08 19.25
C PRO A 265 24.82 -32.05 18.40
N GLY A 266 25.95 -32.11 19.08
CA GLY A 266 27.28 -32.10 18.43
C GLY A 266 27.70 -30.76 17.83
N LEU A 267 26.96 -29.69 18.06
CA LEU A 267 27.33 -28.32 17.69
C LEU A 267 27.93 -27.56 18.84
N VAL A 268 28.89 -26.67 18.56
CA VAL A 268 29.31 -25.64 19.53
C VAL A 268 28.19 -24.62 19.67
N ASP A 269 27.79 -24.39 20.91
CA ASP A 269 26.83 -23.33 21.22
C ASP A 269 27.36 -21.99 20.73
N ARG A 270 26.46 -21.14 20.17
CA ARG A 270 26.86 -19.84 19.64
C ARG A 270 25.80 -18.77 19.85
N PHE A 271 26.28 -17.56 20.02
CA PHE A 271 25.47 -16.36 20.00
C PHE A 271 25.49 -15.78 18.60
N ARG A 272 24.31 -15.42 18.06
CA ARG A 272 24.18 -14.81 16.73
C ARG A 272 23.50 -13.45 16.84
N THR A 273 24.05 -12.47 16.15
CA THR A 273 23.46 -11.13 16.01
C THR A 273 23.18 -10.84 14.55
N VAL A 274 22.09 -10.11 14.31
CA VAL A 274 21.77 -9.49 13.02
C VAL A 274 21.51 -8.01 13.26
N ARG A 275 22.10 -7.16 12.44
CA ARG A 275 21.94 -5.71 12.51
C ARG A 275 21.71 -5.17 11.10
N ASP A 276 20.46 -4.73 10.84
CA ASP A 276 20.18 -4.01 9.59
C ASP A 276 19.99 -2.54 9.89
N ASN A 277 20.46 -1.72 8.95
CA ASN A 277 20.48 -0.28 9.08
C ASN A 277 20.17 0.38 7.76
N ALA A 278 19.16 1.28 7.75
CA ALA A 278 18.83 2.08 6.59
C ALA A 278 18.40 3.48 7.00
N ASP A 279 19.24 4.47 6.68
CA ASP A 279 19.01 5.89 6.93
C ASP A 279 18.78 6.62 5.63
N SER A 280 17.59 6.45 5.07
CA SER A 280 17.23 7.02 3.79
C SER A 280 16.58 8.39 3.90
N TRP A 281 16.58 9.11 2.79
CA TRP A 281 15.80 10.34 2.63
C TRP A 281 15.26 10.45 1.22
N ASN A 282 14.14 11.14 1.09
CA ASN A 282 13.54 11.42 -0.20
C ASN A 282 12.87 12.79 -0.23
N TYR A 283 12.65 13.28 -1.43
CA TYR A 283 11.80 14.43 -1.68
C TYR A 283 10.94 14.22 -2.93
N GLU A 284 9.83 14.92 -2.99
CA GLU A 284 9.03 15.12 -4.20
C GLU A 284 8.64 16.58 -4.30
N ILE A 285 8.70 17.09 -5.53
CA ILE A 285 8.14 18.39 -5.93
C ILE A 285 7.25 18.11 -7.13
N SER A 286 6.00 18.57 -7.05
CA SER A 286 5.02 18.40 -8.13
C SER A 286 4.21 19.67 -8.29
N GLY A 287 3.70 19.85 -9.51
CA GLY A 287 2.77 20.93 -9.79
C GLY A 287 1.94 20.65 -11.03
N ASP A 288 0.77 21.24 -11.08
CA ASP A 288 -0.09 21.23 -12.26
C ASP A 288 -0.69 22.61 -12.50
N TYR A 289 -0.96 22.88 -13.78
CA TYR A 289 -1.63 24.09 -14.22
C TYR A 289 -2.69 23.74 -15.25
N GLN A 290 -3.94 24.02 -14.92
CA GLN A 290 -5.11 23.82 -15.76
C GLN A 290 -5.68 25.17 -16.22
N PHE A 291 -6.08 25.24 -17.47
CA PHE A 291 -6.69 26.44 -18.06
C PHE A 291 -7.59 26.11 -19.24
N GLY A 292 -8.50 26.98 -19.56
CA GLY A 292 -9.34 26.87 -20.77
C GLY A 292 -8.49 26.94 -22.03
N PHE A 293 -8.64 25.98 -22.96
CA PHE A 293 -7.95 25.95 -24.23
C PHE A 293 -8.89 25.51 -25.36
N GLY A 294 -9.23 26.42 -26.29
CA GLY A 294 -10.20 26.15 -27.34
C GLY A 294 -11.57 25.74 -26.78
N PRO A 295 -12.16 24.62 -27.27
CA PRO A 295 -13.45 24.13 -26.77
C PRO A 295 -13.34 23.31 -25.47
N GLY A 296 -12.16 23.19 -24.89
CA GLY A 296 -11.90 22.32 -23.74
C GLY A 296 -10.96 22.94 -22.71
N LYS A 297 -10.37 22.07 -21.90
CA LYS A 297 -9.40 22.42 -20.85
C LYS A 297 -8.09 21.66 -21.08
N LEU A 298 -6.99 22.36 -20.91
CA LEU A 298 -5.63 21.76 -20.92
C LEU A 298 -5.06 21.80 -19.51
N LYS A 299 -4.59 20.64 -19.04
CA LYS A 299 -3.87 20.49 -17.79
C LYS A 299 -2.45 20.02 -18.09
N LEU A 300 -1.46 20.75 -17.60
CA LEU A 300 -0.05 20.42 -17.68
C LEU A 300 0.43 20.02 -16.30
N ILE A 301 1.14 18.89 -16.18
CA ILE A 301 1.58 18.31 -14.91
C ILE A 301 3.07 18.06 -14.99
N GLY A 302 3.79 18.46 -13.94
CA GLY A 302 5.21 18.17 -13.75
C GLY A 302 5.46 17.56 -12.38
N LEU A 303 6.39 16.58 -12.32
CA LEU A 303 6.79 15.94 -11.06
C LEU A 303 8.27 15.60 -11.11
N ARG A 304 8.97 15.86 -10.01
CA ARG A 304 10.32 15.37 -9.75
C ARG A 304 10.37 14.75 -8.36
N ARG A 305 10.86 13.51 -8.28
CA ARG A 305 11.17 12.85 -7.01
C ARG A 305 12.57 12.26 -7.05
N PHE A 306 13.16 12.16 -5.86
CA PHE A 306 14.46 11.56 -5.67
C PHE A 306 14.51 10.88 -4.31
N SER A 307 15.19 9.73 -4.22
CA SER A 307 15.49 9.08 -2.95
C SER A 307 16.95 8.62 -2.91
N HIS A 308 17.55 8.76 -1.73
CA HIS A 308 18.86 8.23 -1.38
C HIS A 308 18.67 7.13 -0.34
N GLU A 309 19.07 5.90 -0.66
CA GLU A 309 18.70 4.69 0.06
C GLU A 309 19.94 3.86 0.46
N PRO A 310 20.72 4.31 1.47
CA PRO A 310 21.76 3.47 2.06
C PRO A 310 21.12 2.33 2.86
N TYR A 311 21.68 1.15 2.73
CA TYR A 311 21.31 -0.05 3.48
C TYR A 311 22.54 -0.85 3.84
N SER A 312 22.58 -1.40 5.06
CA SER A 312 23.56 -2.41 5.47
C SER A 312 22.91 -3.49 6.31
N SER A 313 23.37 -4.71 6.14
CA SER A 313 23.02 -5.88 6.95
C SER A 313 24.29 -6.57 7.41
N GLU A 314 24.38 -6.84 8.70
CA GLU A 314 25.51 -7.53 9.35
C GLU A 314 25.00 -8.75 10.11
N VAL A 315 25.60 -9.89 9.89
CA VAL A 315 25.33 -11.13 10.61
C VAL A 315 26.61 -11.63 11.24
N ILE A 316 26.65 -11.71 12.57
CA ILE A 316 27.83 -12.19 13.31
C ILE A 316 27.42 -13.39 14.15
N SER A 317 28.24 -14.44 14.13
CA SER A 317 28.12 -15.64 14.96
C SER A 317 29.36 -15.82 15.80
N THR A 318 29.19 -15.81 17.13
CA THR A 318 30.25 -15.92 18.11
C THR A 318 30.15 -17.27 18.84
N PRO A 319 31.06 -18.23 18.62
CA PRO A 319 31.09 -19.52 19.33
C PRO A 319 31.35 -19.36 20.82
N ALA A 320 30.72 -20.21 21.65
CA ALA A 320 30.88 -20.19 23.11
C ALA A 320 32.19 -20.86 23.58
N ASP A 321 32.87 -21.59 22.72
CA ASP A 321 34.14 -22.26 23.02
C ASP A 321 35.37 -21.34 22.90
N GLY A 322 35.16 -20.05 22.59
CA GLY A 322 36.23 -19.07 22.41
C GLY A 322 36.85 -19.07 20.98
N SER A 323 36.36 -19.87 20.08
CA SER A 323 36.76 -19.80 18.66
C SER A 323 36.43 -18.42 18.08
N PRO A 324 37.20 -17.93 17.10
CA PRO A 324 36.96 -16.63 16.48
C PRO A 324 35.53 -16.48 15.95
N ALA A 325 34.94 -15.31 16.17
CA ALA A 325 33.66 -14.96 15.59
C ALA A 325 33.74 -14.95 14.05
N LYS A 326 32.65 -15.32 13.41
CA LYS A 326 32.48 -15.26 11.95
C LYS A 326 31.32 -14.33 11.63
N GLY A 327 31.44 -13.56 10.56
CA GLY A 327 30.37 -12.67 10.16
C GLY A 327 30.47 -12.26 8.71
N ASP A 328 29.33 -11.94 8.18
CA ASP A 328 29.13 -11.42 6.84
C ASP A 328 28.46 -10.06 6.91
N ARG A 329 28.82 -9.17 6.00
CA ARG A 329 28.19 -7.87 5.80
C ARG A 329 27.80 -7.70 4.34
N PHE A 330 26.59 -7.25 4.11
CA PHE A 330 26.14 -6.72 2.82
C PHE A 330 25.80 -5.24 3.00
N ALA A 331 26.28 -4.39 2.11
CA ALA A 331 25.92 -2.98 2.11
C ALA A 331 25.69 -2.50 0.69
N GLN A 332 24.72 -1.57 0.54
CA GLN A 332 24.44 -0.90 -0.72
C GLN A 332 24.01 0.54 -0.49
N VAL A 333 24.19 1.37 -1.50
CA VAL A 333 23.64 2.73 -1.59
C VAL A 333 23.00 2.88 -2.95
N GLY A 334 21.68 3.10 -2.96
CA GLY A 334 20.91 3.35 -4.17
C GLY A 334 20.42 4.80 -4.23
N ASP A 335 20.62 5.43 -5.37
CA ASP A 335 20.09 6.74 -5.71
C ASP A 335 19.04 6.59 -6.80
N LEU A 336 17.77 6.85 -6.45
CA LEU A 336 16.63 6.71 -7.37
C LEU A 336 16.09 8.08 -7.76
N GLY A 337 15.85 8.28 -9.05
CA GLY A 337 15.26 9.50 -9.59
C GLY A 337 14.07 9.22 -10.49
N GLU A 338 13.03 10.05 -10.42
CA GLU A 338 11.90 10.03 -11.36
C GLU A 338 11.55 11.47 -11.75
N THR A 339 11.42 11.73 -13.05
CA THR A 339 10.92 13.00 -13.59
C THR A 339 9.77 12.70 -14.54
N ILE A 340 8.63 13.36 -14.36
CA ILE A 340 7.45 13.18 -15.19
C ILE A 340 7.01 14.53 -15.74
N ALA A 341 6.66 14.54 -17.03
CA ALA A 341 5.92 15.60 -17.67
C ALA A 341 4.68 15.00 -18.36
N ARG A 342 3.50 15.56 -18.10
CA ARG A 342 2.24 15.08 -18.66
C ARG A 342 1.35 16.22 -19.08
N GLY A 343 0.69 16.07 -20.23
CA GLY A 343 -0.37 16.94 -20.71
C GLY A 343 -1.68 16.16 -20.82
N GLU A 344 -2.79 16.79 -20.42
CA GLU A 344 -4.14 16.25 -20.51
C GLU A 344 -5.04 17.30 -21.14
N TYR A 345 -5.65 16.98 -22.28
CA TYR A 345 -6.62 17.84 -22.94
C TYR A 345 -8.00 17.20 -22.89
N GLN A 346 -8.94 17.87 -22.26
CA GLN A 346 -10.33 17.43 -22.07
C GLN A 346 -11.29 18.31 -22.88
N TRP A 347 -12.24 17.69 -23.57
CA TRP A 347 -13.28 18.40 -24.34
C TRP A 347 -14.56 17.56 -24.44
N LYS A 348 -15.67 18.24 -24.76
CA LYS A 348 -16.95 17.57 -24.99
C LYS A 348 -17.26 17.52 -26.49
N MET A 349 -17.60 16.34 -26.99
CA MET A 349 -17.96 16.13 -28.40
C MET A 349 -18.85 14.89 -28.55
N TRP A 350 -19.82 14.93 -29.42
CA TRP A 350 -20.78 13.85 -29.72
C TRP A 350 -21.55 13.35 -28.48
N GLY A 351 -21.86 14.26 -27.56
CA GLY A 351 -22.60 13.94 -26.35
C GLY A 351 -21.83 13.10 -25.36
N GLY A 352 -20.51 13.09 -25.42
CA GLY A 352 -19.63 12.44 -24.49
C GLY A 352 -18.41 13.28 -24.15
N ASP A 353 -17.67 12.82 -23.15
CA ASP A 353 -16.47 13.43 -22.61
C ASP A 353 -15.24 12.74 -23.20
N TRP A 354 -14.34 13.53 -23.75
CA TRP A 354 -13.11 13.09 -24.38
C TRP A 354 -11.90 13.59 -23.61
N GLN A 355 -10.87 12.77 -23.48
CA GLN A 355 -9.57 13.21 -23.01
C GLN A 355 -8.46 12.58 -23.85
N LEU A 356 -7.52 13.43 -24.29
CA LEU A 356 -6.24 13.01 -24.83
C LEU A 356 -5.15 13.31 -23.80
N SER A 357 -4.32 12.32 -23.47
CA SER A 357 -3.18 12.52 -22.59
C SER A 357 -1.89 12.01 -23.22
N GLY A 358 -0.81 12.72 -22.96
CA GLY A 358 0.55 12.33 -23.31
C GLY A 358 1.46 12.49 -22.09
N GLU A 359 2.34 11.50 -21.83
CA GLU A 359 3.26 11.49 -20.71
C GLU A 359 4.67 11.10 -21.16
N ALA A 360 5.66 11.78 -20.62
CA ALA A 360 7.08 11.38 -20.67
C ALA A 360 7.55 11.19 -19.22
N ALA A 361 8.16 10.03 -18.92
CA ALA A 361 8.71 9.71 -17.61
C ALA A 361 10.14 9.18 -17.76
N PHE A 362 11.06 9.77 -16.98
CA PHE A 362 12.47 9.45 -16.94
C PHE A 362 12.82 8.94 -15.55
N ASN A 363 13.25 7.68 -15.48
CA ASN A 363 13.54 6.99 -14.23
C ASN A 363 15.00 6.56 -14.21
N THR A 364 15.66 6.66 -13.06
CA THR A 364 17.04 6.24 -12.86
C THR A 364 17.22 5.51 -11.54
N LEU A 365 18.15 4.57 -11.51
CA LEU A 365 18.75 3.99 -10.31
C LEU A 365 20.27 3.95 -10.55
N ASP A 366 21.03 4.52 -9.62
CA ASP A 366 22.46 4.27 -9.48
C ASP A 366 22.68 3.54 -8.17
N ASN A 367 23.31 2.37 -8.21
CA ASN A 367 23.52 1.54 -7.01
C ASN A 367 24.98 1.10 -6.91
N VAL A 368 25.53 1.22 -5.70
CA VAL A 368 26.85 0.69 -5.34
C VAL A 368 26.68 -0.30 -4.19
N ALA A 369 27.18 -1.52 -4.34
CA ALA A 369 27.05 -2.57 -3.35
C ALA A 369 28.42 -3.17 -2.98
N SER A 370 28.52 -3.68 -1.76
CA SER A 370 29.70 -4.37 -1.23
C SER A 370 29.30 -5.57 -0.37
N ILE A 371 30.20 -6.56 -0.30
CA ILE A 371 30.15 -7.69 0.62
C ILE A 371 31.41 -7.65 1.46
N GLY A 372 31.28 -7.90 2.77
CA GLY A 372 32.39 -7.92 3.71
C GLY A 372 32.41 -9.22 4.53
N LEU A 373 33.63 -9.66 4.84
CA LEU A 373 33.86 -10.75 5.79
C LEU A 373 34.48 -10.18 7.07
N LEU A 374 34.05 -10.70 8.22
CA LEU A 374 34.58 -10.29 9.54
C LEU A 374 36.01 -10.79 9.69
N GLY A 375 36.94 -9.86 9.88
CA GLY A 375 38.33 -10.15 10.19
C GLY A 375 38.57 -10.49 11.64
N PRO A 376 39.77 -11.06 11.98
CA PRO A 376 40.13 -11.39 13.36
C PRO A 376 40.22 -10.17 14.30
N ASP A 377 40.39 -8.99 13.77
CA ASP A 377 40.41 -7.70 14.47
C ASP A 377 39.02 -7.14 14.79
N GLY A 378 37.94 -7.84 14.36
CA GLY A 378 36.56 -7.42 14.56
C GLY A 378 36.07 -6.39 13.52
N THR A 379 36.85 -6.12 12.48
CA THR A 379 36.45 -5.24 11.38
C THR A 379 36.04 -6.04 10.15
N PHE A 380 35.16 -5.45 9.29
CA PHE A 380 34.75 -6.09 8.03
C PHE A 380 35.68 -5.68 6.88
N ASP A 381 36.32 -6.67 6.24
CA ASP A 381 37.02 -6.49 4.96
C ASP A 381 35.98 -6.41 3.83
N ASN A 382 35.56 -5.19 3.51
CA ASN A 382 34.53 -4.94 2.50
C ASN A 382 35.12 -4.93 1.08
N LYS A 383 34.52 -5.69 0.18
CA LYS A 383 34.88 -5.77 -1.24
C LYS A 383 33.70 -5.35 -2.12
N PRO A 384 33.94 -4.72 -3.25
CA PRO A 384 32.87 -4.40 -4.20
C PRO A 384 32.10 -5.66 -4.60
N PHE A 385 30.77 -5.59 -4.55
CA PHE A 385 29.88 -6.63 -5.03
C PHE A 385 29.45 -6.26 -6.47
N ALA A 386 30.16 -6.82 -7.44
CA ALA A 386 29.97 -6.44 -8.85
C ALA A 386 28.53 -6.69 -9.36
N GLY A 387 27.91 -7.79 -8.96
CA GLY A 387 26.53 -8.11 -9.36
C GLY A 387 25.50 -7.15 -8.81
N GLY A 388 25.76 -6.51 -7.65
CA GLY A 388 24.88 -5.51 -7.04
C GLY A 388 25.22 -4.07 -7.40
N THR A 389 26.32 -3.81 -8.13
CA THR A 389 26.74 -2.46 -8.50
C THR A 389 26.41 -2.18 -9.94
N GLY A 390 25.72 -1.08 -10.21
CA GLY A 390 25.37 -0.64 -11.57
C GLY A 390 24.26 0.38 -11.61
N GLY A 391 24.02 0.91 -12.80
CA GLY A 391 22.94 1.86 -13.08
C GLY A 391 21.86 1.25 -13.96
N VAL A 392 20.63 1.66 -13.74
CA VAL A 392 19.49 1.33 -14.60
C VAL A 392 18.72 2.61 -14.88
N SER A 393 18.41 2.88 -16.13
CA SER A 393 17.55 4.00 -16.53
C SER A 393 16.42 3.54 -17.42
N GLU A 394 15.31 4.27 -17.39
CA GLU A 394 14.19 4.06 -18.29
C GLU A 394 13.66 5.39 -18.81
N ASP A 395 13.57 5.48 -20.13
CA ASP A 395 12.82 6.53 -20.83
C ASP A 395 11.50 5.94 -21.28
N ARG A 396 10.38 6.49 -20.78
CA ARG A 396 9.05 6.00 -21.08
C ARG A 396 8.15 7.10 -21.62
N TYR A 397 7.41 6.77 -22.67
CA TYR A 397 6.44 7.64 -23.32
C TYR A 397 5.09 6.91 -23.38
N GLU A 398 4.01 7.59 -23.01
CA GLU A 398 2.66 7.04 -23.03
C GLU A 398 1.71 8.01 -23.73
N GLY A 399 0.83 7.49 -24.56
CA GLY A 399 -0.28 8.23 -25.16
C GLY A 399 -1.58 7.49 -24.95
N LEU A 400 -2.61 8.18 -24.43
CA LEU A 400 -3.93 7.61 -24.18
C LEU A 400 -5.02 8.55 -24.72
N LEU A 401 -6.02 7.96 -25.37
CA LEU A 401 -7.27 8.60 -25.72
C LEU A 401 -8.41 7.93 -24.95
N SER A 402 -9.23 8.72 -24.30
CA SER A 402 -10.43 8.23 -23.64
C SER A 402 -11.71 8.87 -24.18
N PHE A 403 -12.78 8.11 -24.09
CA PHE A 403 -14.13 8.54 -24.39
C PHE A 403 -15.09 7.95 -23.37
N GLY A 404 -15.86 8.80 -22.71
CA GLY A 404 -16.91 8.43 -21.76
C GLY A 404 -18.24 9.00 -22.16
N ARG A 405 -19.30 8.21 -21.99
CA ARG A 405 -20.66 8.65 -22.29
C ARG A 405 -21.71 7.93 -21.45
N LYS A 406 -22.70 8.67 -21.00
CA LYS A 406 -23.96 8.16 -20.49
C LYS A 406 -24.88 7.82 -21.69
N ILE A 407 -25.20 6.53 -21.83
CA ILE A 407 -26.05 6.05 -22.94
C ILE A 407 -27.52 6.21 -22.60
N THR A 408 -27.90 5.83 -21.38
CA THR A 408 -29.23 6.01 -20.78
C THR A 408 -29.08 6.57 -19.37
N ASP A 409 -30.18 6.85 -18.69
CA ASP A 409 -30.13 7.30 -17.30
C ASP A 409 -29.56 6.25 -16.35
N THR A 410 -29.58 4.99 -16.76
CA THR A 410 -29.13 3.86 -15.94
C THR A 410 -27.85 3.19 -16.45
N PHE A 411 -27.38 3.55 -17.66
CA PHE A 411 -26.24 2.88 -18.28
C PHE A 411 -25.22 3.87 -18.81
N SER A 412 -23.97 3.73 -18.38
CA SER A 412 -22.81 4.50 -18.85
C SER A 412 -21.67 3.59 -19.28
N PHE A 413 -20.79 4.10 -20.12
CA PHE A 413 -19.55 3.42 -20.48
C PHE A 413 -18.38 4.39 -20.60
N GLN A 414 -17.19 3.87 -20.43
CA GLN A 414 -15.94 4.58 -20.68
C GLN A 414 -14.96 3.65 -21.40
N LEU A 415 -14.36 4.15 -22.48
CA LEU A 415 -13.31 3.48 -23.23
C LEU A 415 -12.01 4.28 -23.12
N VAL A 416 -10.92 3.61 -22.79
CA VAL A 416 -9.55 4.16 -22.83
C VAL A 416 -8.73 3.27 -23.75
N ALA A 417 -8.02 3.88 -24.69
CA ALA A 417 -7.14 3.17 -25.61
C ALA A 417 -5.85 3.95 -25.84
N GLY A 418 -4.74 3.26 -25.92
CA GLY A 418 -3.44 3.86 -26.19
C GLY A 418 -2.30 2.86 -26.09
N ALA A 419 -1.10 3.38 -25.95
CA ALA A 419 0.10 2.57 -25.88
C ALA A 419 1.17 3.29 -25.04
N GLU A 420 2.11 2.50 -24.55
CA GLU A 420 3.38 3.00 -24.01
C GLU A 420 4.56 2.45 -24.81
N HIS A 421 5.60 3.25 -24.91
CA HIS A 421 6.91 2.86 -25.35
C HIS A 421 7.92 3.15 -24.25
N SER A 422 8.73 2.14 -23.87
CA SER A 422 9.79 2.33 -22.91
C SER A 422 11.11 1.76 -23.41
N THR A 423 12.22 2.43 -23.08
CA THR A 423 13.57 1.94 -23.31
C THR A 423 14.27 1.87 -21.97
N ILE A 424 14.67 0.65 -21.58
CA ILE A 424 15.41 0.39 -20.35
C ILE A 424 16.87 0.15 -20.74
N VAL A 425 17.77 0.90 -20.10
CA VAL A 425 19.22 0.80 -20.28
C VAL A 425 19.86 0.42 -18.96
N GLN A 426 20.69 -0.60 -19.00
CA GLN A 426 21.53 -0.99 -17.87
C GLN A 426 22.96 -0.58 -18.15
N ALA A 427 23.57 0.16 -17.22
CA ALA A 427 24.96 0.58 -17.30
C ALA A 427 25.89 -0.51 -16.76
N GLY A 428 27.07 -0.62 -17.34
CA GLY A 428 28.11 -1.56 -16.93
C GLY A 428 28.73 -2.30 -18.09
N PRO A 429 29.78 -3.12 -17.86
CA PRO A 429 30.54 -3.82 -18.93
C PRO A 429 29.69 -4.76 -19.79
N ASN A 430 28.58 -5.29 -19.23
CA ASN A 430 27.62 -6.16 -19.91
C ASN A 430 26.26 -5.47 -20.06
N GLY A 431 26.22 -4.14 -20.03
CA GLY A 431 24.98 -3.36 -20.09
C GLY A 431 24.18 -3.64 -21.35
N VAL A 432 22.87 -3.75 -21.20
CA VAL A 432 21.91 -4.07 -22.27
C VAL A 432 20.88 -2.95 -22.37
N SER A 433 20.59 -2.54 -23.61
CA SER A 433 19.46 -1.64 -23.89
C SER A 433 18.32 -2.45 -24.52
N ARG A 434 17.10 -2.26 -23.99
CA ARG A 434 15.89 -2.93 -24.49
C ARG A 434 14.75 -1.95 -24.61
N SER A 435 14.02 -2.04 -25.71
CA SER A 435 12.83 -1.25 -25.95
C SER A 435 11.58 -2.13 -26.00
N PHE A 436 10.49 -1.61 -25.46
CA PHE A 436 9.18 -2.28 -25.39
C PHE A 436 8.12 -1.32 -25.89
N ALA A 437 7.26 -1.81 -26.81
CA ALA A 437 6.05 -1.11 -27.24
C ALA A 437 4.85 -1.97 -26.83
N ARG A 438 3.92 -1.40 -26.02
CA ARG A 438 2.85 -2.18 -25.41
C ARG A 438 1.52 -1.44 -25.48
N PRO A 439 0.45 -2.07 -26.02
CA PRO A 439 -0.89 -1.49 -25.97
C PRO A 439 -1.42 -1.49 -24.54
N LYS A 440 -2.15 -0.46 -24.20
CA LYS A 440 -2.84 -0.26 -22.91
C LYS A 440 -4.26 0.20 -23.14
N GLY A 441 -5.14 -0.03 -22.20
CA GLY A 441 -6.49 0.49 -22.26
C GLY A 441 -7.46 -0.22 -21.34
N SER A 442 -8.68 0.30 -21.32
CA SER A 442 -9.78 -0.30 -20.56
C SER A 442 -11.13 0.01 -21.17
N LEU A 443 -12.06 -0.92 -21.01
CA LEU A 443 -13.48 -0.72 -21.20
C LEU A 443 -14.15 -0.86 -19.85
N THR A 444 -14.88 0.16 -19.42
CA THR A 444 -15.74 0.13 -18.24
C THR A 444 -17.19 0.28 -18.67
N LEU A 445 -18.03 -0.61 -18.20
CA LEU A 445 -19.48 -0.56 -18.33
C LEU A 445 -20.07 -0.40 -16.94
N SER A 446 -21.03 0.49 -16.78
CA SER A 446 -21.72 0.69 -15.51
C SER A 446 -23.23 0.68 -15.73
N TRP A 447 -23.93 -0.01 -14.84
CA TRP A 447 -25.38 -0.15 -14.85
C TRP A 447 -25.96 0.11 -13.47
N LYS A 448 -26.77 1.16 -13.36
CA LYS A 448 -27.43 1.61 -12.14
C LYS A 448 -28.94 1.71 -12.37
N PRO A 449 -29.67 0.56 -12.31
CA PRO A 449 -31.12 0.54 -12.56
C PRO A 449 -31.93 1.20 -11.44
N SER A 450 -31.38 1.34 -10.24
CA SER A 450 -32.04 1.94 -9.09
C SER A 450 -31.03 2.57 -8.13
N ASP A 451 -31.50 3.34 -7.16
CA ASP A 451 -30.63 3.99 -6.15
C ASP A 451 -30.05 3.03 -5.12
N ASP A 452 -30.56 1.81 -5.04
CA ASP A 452 -30.12 0.78 -4.12
C ASP A 452 -29.28 -0.33 -4.77
N PHE A 453 -29.08 -0.28 -6.09
CA PHE A 453 -28.30 -1.27 -6.82
C PHE A 453 -27.46 -0.62 -7.91
N ASP A 454 -26.18 -0.94 -7.93
CA ASP A 454 -25.29 -0.65 -9.05
C ASP A 454 -24.36 -1.83 -9.35
N ALA A 455 -23.98 -1.97 -10.61
CA ALA A 455 -23.04 -2.96 -11.07
C ALA A 455 -22.12 -2.37 -12.13
N SER A 456 -20.84 -2.74 -12.10
CA SER A 456 -19.88 -2.35 -13.12
C SER A 456 -19.05 -3.54 -13.59
N LEU A 457 -18.66 -3.52 -14.86
CA LEU A 457 -17.73 -4.44 -15.48
C LEU A 457 -16.57 -3.65 -16.07
N LYS A 458 -15.35 -3.97 -15.67
CA LYS A 458 -14.12 -3.37 -16.18
C LYS A 458 -13.23 -4.43 -16.80
N ILE A 459 -12.90 -4.25 -18.06
CA ILE A 459 -11.91 -5.03 -18.78
C ILE A 459 -10.71 -4.12 -19.03
N ARG A 460 -9.50 -4.54 -18.61
CA ARG A 460 -8.31 -3.68 -18.65
C ARG A 460 -7.09 -4.45 -19.13
N ARG A 461 -6.34 -3.87 -20.07
CA ARG A 461 -4.98 -4.27 -20.40
C ARG A 461 -4.00 -3.37 -19.66
N ARG A 462 -3.22 -3.94 -18.74
CA ARG A 462 -2.22 -3.23 -17.95
C ARG A 462 -0.81 -3.64 -18.37
N VAL A 463 0.11 -2.68 -18.20
CA VAL A 463 1.55 -2.93 -18.19
C VAL A 463 2.06 -2.49 -16.83
N LEU A 464 2.73 -3.40 -16.12
CA LEU A 464 3.32 -3.12 -14.82
C LEU A 464 4.77 -2.68 -15.00
N GLN A 465 5.24 -1.82 -14.10
CA GLN A 465 6.60 -1.35 -14.15
C GLN A 465 7.55 -2.33 -13.44
N LEU A 466 8.78 -2.43 -13.94
CA LEU A 466 9.82 -3.22 -13.31
C LEU A 466 10.47 -2.45 -12.17
N SER A 467 10.90 -3.18 -11.17
CA SER A 467 11.85 -2.68 -10.20
C SER A 467 13.25 -2.62 -10.77
N PHE A 468 13.92 -1.50 -10.61
CA PHE A 468 15.32 -1.41 -11.05
C PHE A 468 16.25 -2.26 -10.19
N TYR A 469 15.95 -2.47 -8.91
CA TYR A 469 16.70 -3.39 -8.07
C TYR A 469 16.60 -4.85 -8.52
N ASP A 470 15.53 -5.24 -9.24
CA ASP A 470 15.36 -6.60 -9.73
C ASP A 470 16.38 -6.99 -10.82
N PHE A 471 17.01 -5.99 -11.46
CA PHE A 471 18.09 -6.21 -12.41
C PHE A 471 19.44 -6.51 -11.76
N LEU A 472 19.58 -6.20 -10.46
CA LEU A 472 20.84 -6.26 -9.74
C LEU A 472 20.91 -7.50 -8.84
N GLY A 473 22.10 -8.02 -8.64
CA GLY A 473 22.38 -9.05 -7.67
C GLY A 473 22.22 -8.54 -6.24
N ARG A 474 21.77 -9.42 -5.34
CA ARG A 474 21.56 -9.07 -3.92
C ARG A 474 21.79 -10.26 -3.01
N ALA A 475 22.46 -10.02 -1.86
CA ALA A 475 22.63 -10.99 -0.81
C ALA A 475 21.63 -10.76 0.34
N PHE A 476 21.02 -11.84 0.84
CA PHE A 476 20.10 -11.88 1.97
C PHE A 476 20.73 -12.68 3.10
N LEU A 477 21.62 -12.04 3.86
CA LEU A 477 22.51 -12.68 4.82
C LEU A 477 21.77 -13.43 5.93
N ASN A 478 20.65 -12.88 6.40
CA ASN A 478 19.87 -13.51 7.47
C ASN A 478 19.30 -14.86 7.05
N ASP A 479 18.95 -15.00 5.79
CA ASP A 479 18.34 -16.22 5.21
C ASP A 479 19.32 -17.10 4.47
N GLY A 480 20.54 -16.63 4.22
CA GLY A 480 21.57 -17.34 3.47
C GLY A 480 21.24 -17.48 1.97
N ASN A 481 20.49 -16.53 1.41
CA ASN A 481 20.08 -16.53 0.02
C ASN A 481 20.80 -15.43 -0.79
N GLN A 482 20.89 -15.64 -2.09
CA GLN A 482 21.40 -14.65 -3.04
C GLN A 482 20.56 -14.65 -4.30
N ASN A 483 20.34 -13.48 -4.87
CA ASN A 483 19.87 -13.32 -6.23
C ASN A 483 21.04 -12.91 -7.11
N GLU A 484 21.16 -13.55 -8.26
CA GLU A 484 22.07 -13.16 -9.32
C GLU A 484 21.51 -11.97 -10.12
N THR A 485 22.32 -11.36 -10.94
CA THR A 485 21.91 -10.34 -11.88
C THR A 485 21.11 -10.95 -13.02
N ASN A 486 20.02 -10.28 -13.44
CA ASN A 486 19.25 -10.72 -14.60
C ASN A 486 18.95 -9.56 -15.55
N PHE A 487 19.54 -9.60 -16.71
CA PHE A 487 19.37 -8.59 -17.76
C PHE A 487 18.16 -8.84 -18.68
N ASP A 488 17.47 -10.01 -18.53
CA ASP A 488 16.38 -10.44 -19.41
C ASP A 488 14.98 -10.04 -18.92
N LEU A 489 14.89 -9.24 -17.87
CA LEU A 489 13.64 -8.80 -17.32
C LEU A 489 12.79 -8.00 -18.31
N ARG A 490 11.49 -8.28 -18.30
CA ARG A 490 10.48 -7.60 -19.13
C ARG A 490 9.34 -7.08 -18.26
N PRO A 491 8.72 -5.94 -18.61
CA PRO A 491 7.52 -5.47 -17.92
C PRO A 491 6.40 -6.52 -17.99
N GLN A 492 5.88 -6.91 -16.83
CA GLN A 492 4.73 -7.79 -16.74
C GLN A 492 3.49 -7.13 -17.35
N GLN A 493 2.65 -7.92 -18.03
CA GLN A 493 1.37 -7.48 -18.55
C GLN A 493 0.24 -8.36 -18.08
N ASP A 494 -0.97 -7.82 -18.01
CA ASP A 494 -2.15 -8.63 -17.77
C ASP A 494 -3.40 -8.11 -18.48
N TRP A 495 -4.31 -9.02 -18.79
CA TRP A 495 -5.72 -8.75 -18.96
C TRP A 495 -6.41 -8.95 -17.62
N SER A 496 -7.06 -7.91 -17.13
CA SER A 496 -7.83 -7.94 -15.89
C SER A 496 -9.32 -7.76 -16.21
N TYR A 497 -10.14 -8.64 -15.66
CA TYR A 497 -11.60 -8.61 -15.75
C TYR A 497 -12.12 -8.41 -14.32
N GLU A 498 -12.82 -7.33 -14.05
CA GLU A 498 -13.34 -6.99 -12.73
C GLU A 498 -14.84 -6.70 -12.85
N ALA A 499 -15.65 -7.41 -12.08
CA ALA A 499 -17.07 -7.09 -11.92
C ALA A 499 -17.31 -6.69 -10.46
N GLU A 500 -17.86 -5.48 -10.25
CA GLU A 500 -18.25 -4.96 -8.95
C GLU A 500 -19.76 -4.84 -8.88
N ILE A 501 -20.36 -5.34 -7.80
CA ILE A 501 -21.80 -5.31 -7.54
C ILE A 501 -22.01 -4.72 -6.16
N ASN A 502 -22.79 -3.65 -6.08
CA ASN A 502 -23.15 -2.96 -4.84
C ASN A 502 -24.67 -3.04 -4.64
N LYS A 503 -25.10 -3.41 -3.43
CA LYS A 503 -26.52 -3.45 -3.04
C LYS A 503 -26.71 -2.79 -1.69
N LYS A 504 -27.62 -1.80 -1.62
CA LYS A 504 -28.13 -1.28 -0.35
C LYS A 504 -29.23 -2.20 0.18
N LEU A 505 -29.20 -2.42 1.47
CA LEU A 505 -30.12 -3.29 2.20
C LEU A 505 -31.13 -2.47 3.04
N GLY A 506 -31.39 -1.23 2.59
CA GLY A 506 -32.21 -0.28 3.34
C GLY A 506 -31.61 0.05 4.70
N ALA A 507 -32.42 -0.02 5.75
CA ALA A 507 -31.98 0.25 7.13
C ALA A 507 -30.92 -0.74 7.65
N TRP A 508 -30.78 -1.91 7.02
CA TRP A 508 -29.77 -2.91 7.36
C TRP A 508 -28.37 -2.60 6.85
N GLY A 509 -28.19 -1.55 6.02
CA GLY A 509 -26.88 -1.15 5.51
C GLY A 509 -26.64 -1.51 4.05
N SER A 510 -25.51 -2.15 3.71
CA SER A 510 -25.11 -2.42 2.34
C SER A 510 -24.18 -3.61 2.22
N THR A 511 -24.08 -4.15 1.00
CA THR A 511 -23.11 -5.21 0.67
C THR A 511 -22.49 -4.95 -0.69
N LYS A 512 -21.23 -5.37 -0.84
CA LYS A 512 -20.45 -5.28 -2.06
C LYS A 512 -19.75 -6.60 -2.37
N ILE A 513 -19.76 -6.99 -3.63
CA ILE A 513 -19.00 -8.13 -4.15
C ILE A 513 -18.15 -7.66 -5.31
N ILE A 514 -16.87 -7.99 -5.31
CA ILE A 514 -15.94 -7.79 -6.42
C ILE A 514 -15.47 -9.17 -6.90
N LEU A 515 -15.66 -9.45 -8.17
CA LEU A 515 -15.14 -10.63 -8.85
C LEU A 515 -13.99 -10.21 -9.75
N ILE A 516 -12.86 -10.88 -9.64
CA ILE A 516 -11.67 -10.55 -10.44
C ILE A 516 -11.12 -11.80 -11.11
N HIS A 517 -10.75 -11.66 -12.38
CA HIS A 517 -9.93 -12.63 -13.08
C HIS A 517 -8.79 -11.93 -13.81
N ARG A 518 -7.60 -12.55 -13.82
CA ARG A 518 -6.40 -12.03 -14.48
C ARG A 518 -5.70 -13.14 -15.27
N ASP A 519 -5.44 -12.84 -16.54
CA ASP A 519 -4.50 -13.58 -17.38
C ASP A 519 -3.21 -12.76 -17.47
N VAL A 520 -2.12 -13.31 -16.93
CA VAL A 520 -0.85 -12.60 -16.76
C VAL A 520 0.20 -13.17 -17.72
N GLU A 521 0.89 -12.28 -18.41
CA GLU A 521 2.05 -12.55 -19.26
C GLU A 521 3.31 -11.95 -18.61
N ASP A 522 4.44 -12.61 -18.77
CA ASP A 522 5.73 -12.19 -18.23
C ASP A 522 5.69 -11.95 -16.71
N ARG A 523 5.04 -12.87 -15.94
CA ARG A 523 4.94 -12.76 -14.49
C ARG A 523 6.32 -12.72 -13.84
N VAL A 524 6.60 -11.67 -13.06
CA VAL A 524 7.86 -11.54 -12.30
C VAL A 524 7.84 -12.45 -11.08
N ASP A 525 8.82 -13.38 -10.99
CA ASP A 525 9.03 -14.30 -9.86
C ASP A 525 10.52 -14.74 -9.88
N ILE A 526 10.94 -15.63 -8.99
CA ILE A 526 12.29 -16.20 -8.99
C ILE A 526 12.40 -17.27 -10.06
N VAL A 527 13.41 -17.17 -10.90
CA VAL A 527 13.69 -18.08 -12.02
C VAL A 527 15.14 -18.59 -12.01
N PRO A 528 15.43 -19.73 -12.63
CA PRO A 528 16.81 -20.20 -12.81
C PRO A 528 17.56 -19.26 -13.77
N VAL A 529 18.81 -18.97 -13.43
CA VAL A 529 19.79 -18.31 -14.29
C VAL A 529 21.13 -19.05 -14.18
N ASP A 530 22.08 -18.73 -15.08
CA ASP A 530 23.44 -19.27 -14.99
C ASP A 530 24.06 -18.85 -13.65
N GLY A 531 24.55 -19.85 -12.89
CA GLY A 531 25.14 -19.63 -11.56
C GLY A 531 24.17 -19.74 -10.39
N GLY A 532 22.82 -19.67 -10.59
CA GLY A 532 21.90 -19.71 -9.46
C GLY A 532 20.45 -19.42 -9.77
N GLU A 533 19.94 -18.41 -9.13
CA GLU A 533 18.57 -17.90 -9.29
C GLU A 533 18.55 -16.37 -9.28
N ALA A 534 17.61 -15.79 -9.97
CA ALA A 534 17.39 -14.35 -10.02
C ALA A 534 15.91 -14.03 -10.10
N VAL A 535 15.57 -12.75 -9.93
CA VAL A 535 14.26 -12.24 -10.34
C VAL A 535 14.17 -12.32 -11.86
N GLY A 536 13.07 -12.88 -12.39
CA GLY A 536 12.89 -13.06 -13.82
C GLY A 536 11.43 -13.21 -14.21
N ASN A 537 11.16 -13.56 -15.47
CA ASN A 537 9.81 -13.64 -15.99
C ASN A 537 9.36 -15.09 -16.19
N ILE A 538 8.16 -15.41 -15.73
CA ILE A 538 7.41 -16.61 -16.05
C ILE A 538 6.39 -16.27 -17.13
N ALA A 539 6.41 -16.97 -18.25
CA ALA A 539 5.68 -16.58 -19.46
C ALA A 539 4.17 -16.41 -19.26
N LYS A 540 3.54 -17.27 -18.45
CA LYS A 540 2.09 -17.27 -18.23
C LYS A 540 1.73 -17.56 -16.77
N ALA A 541 0.79 -16.80 -16.25
CA ALA A 541 0.20 -17.01 -14.93
C ALA A 541 -1.26 -16.56 -14.93
N LYS A 542 -2.04 -17.00 -13.94
CA LYS A 542 -3.45 -16.63 -13.77
C LYS A 542 -3.76 -16.37 -12.31
N ALA A 543 -4.75 -15.51 -12.06
CA ALA A 543 -5.33 -15.34 -10.73
C ALA A 543 -6.81 -15.07 -10.83
N SER A 544 -7.58 -15.48 -9.81
CA SER A 544 -9.00 -15.19 -9.67
C SER A 544 -9.32 -14.89 -8.21
N ALA A 545 -10.25 -13.98 -7.96
CA ALA A 545 -10.66 -13.60 -6.61
C ALA A 545 -12.15 -13.30 -6.52
N ILE A 546 -12.69 -13.51 -5.33
CA ILE A 546 -13.97 -13.00 -4.85
C ILE A 546 -13.68 -12.21 -3.58
N ASP A 547 -13.98 -10.91 -3.57
CA ASP A 547 -13.89 -10.04 -2.37
C ASP A 547 -15.30 -9.57 -2.02
N TRP A 548 -15.80 -10.06 -0.90
CA TRP A 548 -17.09 -9.68 -0.35
C TRP A 548 -16.90 -8.82 0.88
N THR A 549 -17.59 -7.69 0.94
CA THR A 549 -17.67 -6.80 2.10
C THR A 549 -19.11 -6.42 2.38
N ALA A 550 -19.44 -6.16 3.64
CA ALA A 550 -20.73 -5.60 4.01
C ALA A 550 -20.60 -4.64 5.20
N THR A 551 -21.56 -3.72 5.30
CA THR A 551 -21.84 -2.95 6.51
C THR A 551 -23.25 -3.31 6.92
N ILE A 552 -23.41 -3.90 8.10
CA ILE A 552 -24.71 -4.36 8.62
C ILE A 552 -25.05 -3.56 9.86
N ASN A 553 -26.04 -2.69 9.76
CA ASN A 553 -26.57 -1.94 10.91
C ASN A 553 -27.53 -2.82 11.72
N LEU A 554 -27.39 -2.84 13.03
CA LEU A 554 -28.24 -3.62 13.92
C LEU A 554 -29.38 -2.80 14.54
N ASP A 555 -29.56 -1.53 14.14
CA ASP A 555 -30.70 -0.71 14.54
C ASP A 555 -32.05 -1.39 14.27
N PRO A 556 -32.30 -2.04 13.10
CA PRO A 556 -33.55 -2.76 12.86
C PRO A 556 -33.74 -3.98 13.75
N ALA A 557 -32.65 -4.55 14.28
CA ALA A 557 -32.69 -5.63 15.26
C ALA A 557 -32.91 -5.13 16.71
N GLY A 558 -33.05 -3.82 16.93
CA GLY A 558 -33.23 -3.20 18.23
C GLY A 558 -31.94 -2.83 18.96
N ILE A 559 -30.77 -3.12 18.39
CA ILE A 559 -29.45 -2.74 18.96
C ILE A 559 -28.98 -1.45 18.30
N LYS A 560 -29.50 -0.34 18.81
CA LYS A 560 -29.25 0.99 18.24
C LYS A 560 -27.77 1.38 18.32
N GLY A 561 -27.24 1.93 17.22
CA GLY A 561 -25.87 2.43 17.13
C GLY A 561 -24.80 1.34 16.94
N MET A 562 -25.19 0.07 16.78
CA MET A 562 -24.24 -1.02 16.52
C MET A 562 -24.21 -1.38 15.04
N LYS A 563 -22.99 -1.57 14.50
CA LYS A 563 -22.75 -2.07 13.15
C LYS A 563 -21.75 -3.23 13.15
N LEU A 564 -21.92 -4.11 12.18
CA LEU A 564 -20.98 -5.19 11.85
C LEU A 564 -20.37 -4.91 10.47
N GLU A 565 -19.09 -5.20 10.32
CA GLU A 565 -18.32 -5.00 9.09
C GLU A 565 -17.55 -6.27 8.73
N PRO A 566 -18.22 -7.30 8.17
CA PRO A 566 -17.57 -8.51 7.71
C PRO A 566 -16.87 -8.27 6.36
N ARG A 567 -15.75 -8.97 6.17
CA ARG A 567 -15.07 -9.11 4.88
C ARG A 567 -14.63 -10.55 4.66
N LEU A 568 -14.78 -11.04 3.44
CA LEU A 568 -14.26 -12.32 2.99
C LEU A 568 -13.61 -12.16 1.62
N LEU A 569 -12.30 -12.31 1.56
CA LEU A 569 -11.53 -12.43 0.33
C LEU A 569 -11.10 -13.88 0.15
N LEU A 570 -11.52 -14.48 -0.95
CA LEU A 570 -11.08 -15.80 -1.39
C LEU A 570 -10.44 -15.63 -2.77
N GLN A 571 -9.20 -16.08 -2.91
CA GLN A 571 -8.51 -15.98 -4.19
C GLN A 571 -7.60 -17.17 -4.46
N THR A 572 -7.34 -17.40 -5.71
CA THR A 572 -6.44 -18.45 -6.19
C THR A 572 -5.57 -17.92 -7.30
N SER A 573 -4.39 -18.47 -7.42
CA SER A 573 -3.45 -18.16 -8.49
C SER A 573 -2.82 -19.41 -9.04
N SER A 574 -2.22 -19.32 -10.22
CA SER A 574 -1.55 -20.48 -10.80
C SER A 574 -0.48 -20.02 -11.78
N LEU A 575 0.66 -20.71 -11.72
CA LEU A 575 1.73 -20.64 -12.68
C LEU A 575 2.42 -22.02 -12.77
N ARG A 576 3.31 -22.20 -13.74
CA ARG A 576 4.19 -23.34 -13.83
C ARG A 576 5.54 -22.97 -13.22
N ASP A 577 5.94 -23.70 -12.20
CA ASP A 577 7.20 -23.46 -11.49
C ASP A 577 8.40 -23.63 -12.42
N PRO A 578 9.31 -22.63 -12.52
CA PRO A 578 10.42 -22.71 -13.47
C PRO A 578 11.52 -23.70 -13.07
N PHE A 579 11.56 -24.17 -11.82
CA PHE A 579 12.56 -25.13 -11.33
C PHE A 579 12.07 -26.59 -11.36
N THR A 580 10.78 -26.79 -10.98
CA THR A 580 10.21 -28.15 -10.84
C THR A 580 9.26 -28.51 -11.96
N ASN A 581 8.83 -27.53 -12.77
CA ASN A 581 7.82 -27.69 -13.84
C ASN A 581 6.43 -28.08 -13.31
N GLU A 582 6.18 -28.01 -12.01
CA GLU A 582 4.89 -28.30 -11.39
C GLU A 582 3.97 -27.07 -11.43
N LYS A 583 2.66 -27.32 -11.36
CA LYS A 583 1.69 -26.25 -11.20
C LYS A 583 1.63 -25.84 -9.74
N ARG A 584 1.81 -24.53 -9.44
CA ARG A 584 1.70 -23.98 -8.10
C ARG A 584 1.00 -22.64 -8.09
N GLN A 585 0.65 -22.15 -6.92
CA GLN A 585 0.26 -20.77 -6.71
C GLN A 585 1.48 -19.82 -6.77
N TRP A 586 1.25 -18.53 -6.85
CA TRP A 586 2.30 -17.50 -6.86
C TRP A 586 3.03 -17.46 -5.51
N SER A 587 4.29 -17.07 -5.54
CA SER A 587 5.09 -16.85 -4.33
C SER A 587 4.46 -15.77 -3.45
N GLY A 588 4.30 -16.06 -2.16
CA GLY A 588 3.77 -15.13 -1.16
C GLY A 588 2.31 -14.71 -1.36
N PHE A 589 1.58 -15.36 -2.26
CA PHE A 589 0.21 -14.99 -2.61
C PHE A 589 -0.76 -15.20 -1.45
N THR A 590 -1.43 -14.13 -1.02
CA THR A 590 -2.50 -14.24 -0.02
C THR A 590 -3.74 -14.83 -0.69
N ASP A 591 -4.20 -15.98 -0.24
CA ASP A 591 -5.34 -16.67 -0.84
C ASP A 591 -6.63 -16.51 -0.04
N THR A 592 -6.53 -16.17 1.23
CA THR A 592 -7.69 -16.00 2.11
C THR A 592 -7.50 -14.83 3.07
N ILE A 593 -8.49 -13.97 3.16
CA ILE A 593 -8.67 -13.03 4.28
C ILE A 593 -10.12 -13.16 4.74
N ALA A 594 -10.33 -13.36 6.04
CA ALA A 594 -11.63 -13.32 6.67
C ALA A 594 -11.55 -12.39 7.88
N SER A 595 -12.33 -11.33 7.89
CA SER A 595 -12.37 -10.41 9.03
C SER A 595 -13.80 -10.03 9.42
N ILE A 596 -13.96 -9.64 10.67
CA ILE A 596 -15.20 -9.08 11.19
C ILE A 596 -14.86 -7.93 12.14
N GLY A 597 -15.38 -6.75 11.82
CA GLY A 597 -15.40 -5.59 12.69
C GLY A 597 -16.74 -5.45 13.39
N VAL A 598 -16.73 -5.00 14.63
CA VAL A 598 -17.90 -4.59 15.41
C VAL A 598 -17.63 -3.21 15.95
N ARG A 599 -18.57 -2.29 15.77
CA ARG A 599 -18.56 -0.97 16.42
C ARG A 599 -19.93 -0.71 17.03
N HIS A 600 -19.93 -0.20 18.26
CA HIS A 600 -21.13 0.23 18.94
C HIS A 600 -20.94 1.66 19.46
N ASP A 601 -21.64 2.58 18.85
CA ASP A 601 -21.79 3.94 19.32
C ASP A 601 -22.96 3.97 20.31
N ILE A 602 -22.68 4.12 21.61
CA ILE A 602 -23.71 4.04 22.66
C ILE A 602 -24.62 5.26 22.53
N PRO A 603 -25.92 5.06 22.22
CA PRO A 603 -26.84 6.17 22.02
C PRO A 603 -26.94 7.11 23.23
N GLY A 604 -26.90 8.42 22.98
CA GLY A 604 -26.98 9.44 24.03
C GLY A 604 -25.73 9.55 24.91
N SER A 605 -24.59 9.04 24.46
CA SER A 605 -23.31 9.16 25.15
C SER A 605 -22.18 9.48 24.17
N ASP A 606 -21.08 9.99 24.72
CA ASP A 606 -19.83 10.19 23.98
C ASP A 606 -18.93 8.96 23.97
N ILE A 607 -19.46 7.81 24.28
CA ILE A 607 -18.68 6.57 24.33
C ILE A 607 -19.00 5.69 23.13
N ALA A 608 -17.92 5.18 22.50
CA ALA A 608 -18.00 4.06 21.59
C ALA A 608 -17.01 2.97 21.99
N TRP A 609 -17.32 1.74 21.62
CA TRP A 609 -16.40 0.63 21.72
C TRP A 609 -16.49 -0.25 20.48
N GLY A 610 -15.47 -1.06 20.27
CA GLY A 610 -15.50 -2.01 19.17
C GLY A 610 -14.45 -3.09 19.32
N ALA A 611 -14.55 -4.05 18.43
CA ALA A 611 -13.63 -5.17 18.30
C ALA A 611 -13.42 -5.50 16.82
N ASN A 612 -12.25 -6.01 16.50
CA ASN A 612 -11.96 -6.56 15.20
C ASN A 612 -11.24 -7.90 15.36
N ALA A 613 -11.55 -8.84 14.47
CA ALA A 613 -10.81 -10.09 14.35
C ALA A 613 -10.54 -10.37 12.87
N GLU A 614 -9.30 -10.79 12.57
CA GLU A 614 -8.86 -11.10 11.22
C GLU A 614 -8.06 -12.41 11.18
N TYR A 615 -8.36 -13.23 10.20
CA TYR A 615 -7.58 -14.38 9.77
C TYR A 615 -7.08 -14.12 8.36
N SER A 616 -5.80 -14.40 8.12
CA SER A 616 -5.22 -14.37 6.78
C SER A 616 -4.36 -15.60 6.53
N HIS A 617 -4.36 -16.05 5.27
CA HIS A 617 -3.50 -17.13 4.81
C HIS A 617 -2.77 -16.70 3.53
N ASN A 618 -1.46 -16.94 3.53
CA ASN A 618 -0.60 -16.69 2.37
C ASN A 618 0.18 -17.96 1.97
N GLN A 619 0.43 -18.08 0.68
CA GLN A 619 1.27 -19.14 0.12
C GLN A 619 2.74 -18.91 0.48
N PRO A 620 3.57 -19.98 0.51
CA PRO A 620 5.00 -19.83 0.66
C PRO A 620 5.63 -19.01 -0.47
N ASN A 621 6.77 -18.41 -0.19
CA ASN A 621 7.72 -17.99 -1.21
C ASN A 621 8.48 -19.19 -1.71
N TYR A 622 8.70 -19.27 -3.02
CA TYR A 622 9.36 -20.38 -3.68
C TYR A 622 10.68 -19.91 -4.30
N ARG A 623 11.77 -20.54 -3.89
CA ARG A 623 13.11 -20.35 -4.45
C ARG A 623 13.62 -21.67 -5.02
N ARG A 624 14.80 -21.68 -5.61
CA ARG A 624 15.42 -22.89 -6.21
C ARG A 624 15.47 -24.04 -5.21
N ASN A 625 15.96 -23.78 -4.00
CA ASN A 625 16.24 -24.80 -3.00
C ASN A 625 15.39 -24.67 -1.74
N GLN A 626 14.32 -23.86 -1.74
CA GLN A 626 13.49 -23.72 -0.55
C GLN A 626 12.05 -23.28 -0.82
N THR A 627 11.21 -23.59 0.16
CA THR A 627 9.91 -22.94 0.38
C THR A 627 9.96 -22.21 1.72
N ASP A 628 9.39 -21.01 1.79
CA ASP A 628 9.46 -20.17 2.98
C ASP A 628 8.15 -19.38 3.16
N ARG A 629 7.41 -19.67 4.23
CA ARG A 629 6.20 -18.99 4.61
C ARG A 629 6.39 -18.27 5.94
N VAL A 630 6.14 -16.97 5.95
CA VAL A 630 6.17 -16.13 7.15
C VAL A 630 4.79 -15.51 7.35
N TRP A 631 4.24 -15.56 8.57
CA TRP A 631 2.94 -14.98 8.87
C TRP A 631 2.78 -14.64 10.36
N GLU A 632 1.76 -13.86 10.68
CA GLU A 632 1.29 -13.65 12.04
C GLU A 632 -0.06 -14.34 12.20
N GLY A 633 -0.25 -15.15 13.23
CA GLY A 633 -1.49 -15.90 13.33
C GLY A 633 -1.59 -16.79 14.57
N PRO A 634 -2.71 -17.55 14.67
CA PRO A 634 -3.70 -17.78 13.60
C PRO A 634 -4.69 -16.62 13.38
N VAL A 635 -5.09 -15.91 14.44
CA VAL A 635 -6.05 -14.81 14.35
C VAL A 635 -5.46 -13.58 15.01
N TRP A 636 -5.53 -12.46 14.32
CA TRP A 636 -5.25 -11.15 14.88
C TRP A 636 -6.54 -10.54 15.38
N ALA A 637 -6.60 -10.15 16.67
CA ALA A 637 -7.79 -9.53 17.22
C ALA A 637 -7.43 -8.27 18.04
N SER A 638 -8.34 -7.31 18.04
CA SER A 638 -8.20 -6.05 18.77
C SER A 638 -9.53 -5.62 19.38
N VAL A 639 -9.44 -4.82 20.43
CA VAL A 639 -10.57 -4.13 21.05
C VAL A 639 -10.22 -2.68 21.29
N PHE A 640 -11.20 -1.80 21.31
CA PHE A 640 -11.02 -0.40 21.67
C PHE A 640 -12.18 0.18 22.44
N VAL A 641 -11.89 1.25 23.16
CA VAL A 641 -12.85 2.19 23.75
C VAL A 641 -12.46 3.59 23.32
N GLU A 642 -13.44 4.41 22.99
CA GLU A 642 -13.28 5.77 22.51
C GLU A 642 -14.20 6.72 23.28
N HIS A 643 -13.66 7.84 23.73
CA HIS A 643 -14.42 8.97 24.22
C HIS A 643 -14.33 10.08 23.17
N LYS A 644 -15.47 10.56 22.74
CA LYS A 644 -15.68 11.37 21.56
C LYS A 644 -15.38 12.85 21.76
N ASP A 645 -15.62 13.33 22.96
CA ASP A 645 -15.42 14.72 23.34
C ASP A 645 -14.89 14.79 24.77
N VAL A 646 -13.58 14.93 24.89
CA VAL A 646 -12.90 15.28 26.14
C VAL A 646 -12.33 16.68 25.94
N MET A 647 -13.09 17.71 26.27
CA MET A 647 -12.69 19.11 26.08
C MET A 647 -12.35 19.47 24.61
N GLY A 648 -13.13 18.97 23.65
CA GLY A 648 -12.90 19.18 22.22
C GLY A 648 -11.95 18.15 21.58
N LEU A 649 -11.49 17.14 22.33
CA LEU A 649 -10.56 16.11 21.84
C LEU A 649 -11.25 14.74 21.76
N THR A 650 -10.99 14.00 20.70
CA THR A 650 -11.32 12.56 20.63
C THR A 650 -10.17 11.76 21.19
N ILE A 651 -10.45 10.92 22.20
CA ILE A 651 -9.47 10.05 22.85
C ILE A 651 -9.88 8.59 22.67
N ARG A 652 -8.95 7.77 22.17
CA ARG A 652 -9.17 6.34 22.01
C ARG A 652 -8.04 5.54 22.64
N ALA A 653 -8.40 4.47 23.32
CA ALA A 653 -7.50 3.44 23.82
C ALA A 653 -7.82 2.10 23.15
N SER A 654 -6.80 1.36 22.71
CA SER A 654 -6.97 0.06 22.09
C SER A 654 -5.92 -0.94 22.55
N ILE A 655 -6.33 -2.20 22.56
CA ILE A 655 -5.45 -3.34 22.80
C ILE A 655 -5.50 -4.21 21.54
N ASN A 656 -4.36 -4.31 20.86
CA ASN A 656 -4.21 -5.14 19.68
C ASN A 656 -3.54 -6.46 20.06
N ASN A 657 -3.73 -7.47 19.22
CA ASN A 657 -3.23 -8.83 19.42
C ASN A 657 -3.73 -9.50 20.72
N ILE A 658 -4.99 -9.28 21.08
CA ILE A 658 -5.60 -9.93 22.24
C ILE A 658 -5.78 -11.45 22.07
N ALA A 659 -5.82 -11.93 20.83
CA ALA A 659 -5.86 -13.35 20.48
C ALA A 659 -4.49 -14.02 20.55
N ASN A 660 -3.44 -13.29 20.92
CA ASN A 660 -2.07 -13.78 21.03
C ASN A 660 -1.53 -14.42 19.75
N ALA A 661 -1.80 -13.78 18.61
CA ALA A 661 -1.16 -14.13 17.34
C ALA A 661 0.36 -14.13 17.50
N ARG A 662 1.00 -15.10 16.87
CA ARG A 662 2.44 -15.36 16.97
C ARG A 662 3.11 -15.02 15.66
N SER A 663 4.35 -14.54 15.70
CA SER A 663 5.20 -14.45 14.52
C SER A 663 5.72 -15.85 14.20
N ARG A 664 5.32 -16.38 13.06
CA ARG A 664 5.59 -17.74 12.61
C ARG A 664 6.39 -17.75 11.32
N ARG A 665 7.19 -18.81 11.15
CA ARG A 665 7.85 -19.13 9.88
C ARG A 665 7.93 -20.64 9.73
N ASP A 666 7.49 -21.15 8.59
CA ASP A 666 7.71 -22.51 8.12
C ASP A 666 8.62 -22.44 6.92
N ARG A 667 9.83 -23.01 7.02
CA ARG A 667 10.81 -23.03 5.94
C ARG A 667 11.32 -24.44 5.74
N THR A 668 11.30 -24.91 4.49
CA THR A 668 11.94 -26.17 4.09
C THR A 668 13.06 -25.85 3.12
N VAL A 669 14.28 -26.24 3.46
CA VAL A 669 15.48 -26.06 2.63
C VAL A 669 15.94 -27.42 2.14
N TYR A 670 16.33 -27.48 0.86
CA TYR A 670 16.82 -28.66 0.18
C TYR A 670 18.31 -28.51 -0.15
N THR A 671 19.03 -29.61 -0.23
CA THR A 671 20.47 -29.62 -0.58
C THR A 671 20.73 -29.19 -2.05
N GLY A 672 19.70 -29.11 -2.86
CA GLY A 672 19.73 -28.70 -4.26
C GLY A 672 18.36 -28.19 -4.72
N VAL A 673 17.95 -28.51 -5.94
CA VAL A 673 16.66 -28.09 -6.48
C VAL A 673 15.51 -28.74 -5.70
N ARG A 674 14.53 -27.94 -5.28
CA ARG A 674 13.28 -28.37 -4.64
C ARG A 674 12.63 -29.55 -5.38
N GLY A 675 12.14 -30.54 -4.62
CA GLY A 675 11.45 -31.70 -5.18
C GLY A 675 12.34 -32.67 -5.95
N GLN A 676 13.63 -32.34 -6.17
CA GLN A 676 14.60 -33.18 -6.86
C GLN A 676 15.78 -33.58 -5.96
N SER A 677 15.94 -32.87 -4.83
CA SER A 677 17.03 -33.10 -3.88
C SER A 677 16.48 -33.39 -2.49
N PRO A 678 17.24 -34.10 -1.62
CA PRO A 678 16.84 -34.33 -0.24
C PRO A 678 16.63 -33.03 0.51
N ILE A 679 15.81 -33.10 1.57
CA ILE A 679 15.68 -32.02 2.54
C ILE A 679 16.96 -31.87 3.33
N ASP A 680 17.53 -30.70 3.37
CA ASP A 680 18.67 -30.33 4.20
C ASP A 680 18.19 -30.07 5.63
N PHE A 681 17.21 -29.16 5.77
CA PHE A 681 16.56 -28.92 7.06
C PHE A 681 15.14 -28.33 6.90
N VAL A 682 14.37 -28.43 7.99
CA VAL A 682 13.09 -27.77 8.17
C VAL A 682 13.19 -26.83 9.35
N GLU A 683 12.74 -25.58 9.18
CA GLU A 683 12.67 -24.55 10.23
C GLU A 683 11.21 -24.33 10.62
N ASP A 684 10.89 -24.50 11.91
CA ASP A 684 9.63 -24.13 12.55
C ASP A 684 9.88 -23.02 13.58
N ARG A 685 9.38 -21.82 13.30
CA ARG A 685 9.49 -20.65 14.15
C ARG A 685 8.17 -20.33 14.83
N ASN A 686 8.20 -20.08 16.12
CA ASN A 686 7.04 -19.70 16.91
C ASN A 686 7.41 -18.66 17.97
N ARG A 687 7.38 -17.36 17.59
CA ARG A 687 7.82 -16.27 18.46
C ARG A 687 6.61 -15.51 19.01
N LEU A 688 6.67 -15.14 20.29
CA LEU A 688 5.69 -14.31 20.99
C LEU A 688 5.79 -12.86 20.49
N ILE A 689 4.67 -12.26 20.15
CA ILE A 689 4.53 -10.82 19.91
C ILE A 689 4.03 -10.14 21.19
N GLY A 690 3.00 -10.72 21.82
CA GLY A 690 2.31 -10.18 22.98
C GLY A 690 1.30 -9.07 22.63
N PRO A 691 0.58 -8.55 23.63
CA PRO A 691 -0.39 -7.48 23.43
C PRO A 691 0.30 -6.14 23.14
N ILE A 692 -0.40 -5.32 22.34
CA ILE A 692 0.03 -3.99 21.92
C ILE A 692 -1.00 -2.98 22.38
N PHE A 693 -0.60 -2.06 23.24
CA PHE A 693 -1.44 -0.99 23.76
C PHE A 693 -1.22 0.27 22.92
N SER A 694 -2.28 0.78 22.30
CA SER A 694 -2.23 1.98 21.48
C SER A 694 -3.21 3.01 22.01
N PHE A 695 -2.80 4.27 22.00
CA PHE A 695 -3.64 5.40 22.33
C PHE A 695 -3.68 6.34 21.13
N SER A 696 -4.76 7.09 21.01
CA SER A 696 -4.90 8.14 20.02
C SER A 696 -5.58 9.34 20.64
N VAL A 697 -4.98 10.51 20.49
CA VAL A 697 -5.56 11.79 20.86
C VAL A 697 -5.62 12.63 19.59
N ARG A 698 -6.81 13.12 19.24
CA ARG A 698 -7.03 13.91 18.02
C ARG A 698 -7.82 15.16 18.35
N GLY A 699 -7.54 16.23 17.63
CA GLY A 699 -8.26 17.50 17.79
C GLY A 699 -8.07 18.44 16.61
N THR A 700 -8.94 19.43 16.54
CA THR A 700 -8.88 20.55 15.58
C THR A 700 -8.73 21.88 16.32
N PHE A 701 -8.13 22.89 15.68
CA PHE A 701 -7.91 24.21 16.23
C PHE A 701 -7.96 25.32 15.16
#